data_3ae98ef1e037e51db5bb465f92de86b2
#
_entry.id   3ae98ef1e037e51db5bb465f92de86b2
#
_cell.length_a   1.000
_cell.length_b   1.000
_cell.length_c   1.000
_cell.angle_alpha   90.00
_cell.angle_beta   90.00
_cell.angle_gamma   90.00
#
_symmetry.space_group_name_H-M   'P 1'
#
loop_
_entity.id
_entity.type
_entity.pdbx_description
1 polymer ?
#
loop_
_entity_poly.entity_id
_entity_poly.type
_entity_poly.pdbx_seq_one_letter_code
_entity_poly.pdbx_strand_id
1 'polypeptide(L)'
;MNAPSRALLRARVAFVVAAVICAGAPAARAKVTKIVIDRRAPLGATYETLVGRAFGELDPDHPLNAIIQDIQLGKDADGKVHYIASFQIAKPVDLTKASGLLWHDVPNRGGRLTIVQAERDFGDIGLSSAWQGDNSGGTVVPADAASPTPVARPSTNEWLVVPVARNPDGSTVTGRILARVVNHAGTNSAPLLVQANPLPYRPATLDTAQAILTSRVHESMNGVVTGERTIGSADWAWAKCDATHPFPGTPDPTQICLKGGFDPNLLYEVVFTAKDPLVLGVGFAAWRDVGFFFKTAAADDFGTANPLAKANKSGTEVQWSIARGVSQSGNFLRGFLHLGFNQDEARRQVSDGTWPIIAGRRIALNFRWAQPDGVLELYEAGSEGPQWWADYEDRVRGLPRRGILDRCRATGTCPKVIEHFGAAEVWELKLPIEWVGTDAKRDIPIPTNVRRYYIPSTTHGGGGGGFTETPTAPARCPGNTYGGPPDANGAIPPALLAANPVPHTETVNAIRVHFRDWVMNGTLPPQSVYPTLRGLRVEGEDGDDERDEGKDDRDNNQGEGREGHFLVEPTLEAMGFPRGIPGLPAKVPEAAILTSRDGVPLARPIVEVPFINPVLDYDWGPLFNPSDGSGVPTNFPPPVKQVIKTLVPRVDPDGNELGGVPVVLRDAPLGSYFGWNVTVAGFHKDQNCDYVGGVVPFARTRAARLANHDPRLSLEERYGTHAGYVKAVDAAVAKAVAARFLLPEDAQKLHDQADASAVLR
;
A
#
# COMPACT_ATOMS: atom_id res chain seq x y z
N MET A 1 10.49 81.55 45.77
CA MET A 1 9.19 82.16 45.51
C MET A 1 8.25 81.01 45.11
N ASN A 2 7.33 80.78 46.05
CA ASN A 2 6.02 80.19 45.92
C ASN A 2 5.76 78.90 45.10
N ALA A 3 5.63 77.81 45.82
CA ALA A 3 4.71 76.72 45.50
C ALA A 3 3.27 77.17 45.56
N PRO A 4 2.31 76.47 44.92
CA PRO A 4 1.34 75.80 45.78
C PRO A 4 0.97 74.37 45.41
N SER A 5 0.64 73.69 46.49
CA SER A 5 0.01 72.39 46.66
C SER A 5 -1.22 72.13 45.78
N ARG A 6 -1.37 70.88 45.28
CA ARG A 6 -2.69 70.39 44.84
C ARG A 6 -3.06 69.05 45.51
N ALA A 7 -4.27 69.09 46.00
CA ALA A 7 -4.94 68.08 46.76
C ALA A 7 -5.19 66.78 45.96
N LEU A 8 -5.07 65.63 46.66
CA LEU A 8 -5.55 64.33 46.26
C LEU A 8 -7.04 64.23 46.12
N LEU A 9 -7.54 63.92 44.96
CA LEU A 9 -8.89 63.45 44.72
C LEU A 9 -8.88 61.93 44.51
N ARG A 10 -9.34 61.20 45.52
CA ARG A 10 -9.51 59.74 45.43
C ARG A 10 -10.83 59.46 44.69
N ALA A 11 -10.70 58.99 43.44
CA ALA A 11 -11.80 58.35 42.72
C ALA A 11 -11.74 56.82 42.97
N ARG A 12 -12.73 56.28 43.62
CA ARG A 12 -12.99 54.85 43.76
C ARG A 12 -13.54 54.35 42.42
N VAL A 13 -12.77 53.59 41.66
CA VAL A 13 -13.25 52.82 40.52
C VAL A 13 -13.74 51.47 41.05
N ALA A 14 -15.04 51.25 40.97
CA ALA A 14 -15.64 49.96 41.26
C ALA A 14 -15.34 49.02 40.07
N PHE A 15 -14.51 47.98 40.28
CA PHE A 15 -14.35 46.89 39.34
C PHE A 15 -15.58 46.01 39.40
N VAL A 16 -16.44 46.06 38.37
CA VAL A 16 -17.46 45.05 38.10
C VAL A 16 -16.74 43.90 37.44
N VAL A 17 -16.48 42.82 38.19
CA VAL A 17 -16.04 41.55 37.64
C VAL A 17 -17.24 40.93 36.95
N ALA A 18 -17.32 41.08 35.63
CA ALA A 18 -18.19 40.29 34.78
C ALA A 18 -17.60 38.86 34.72
N ALA A 19 -18.16 37.95 35.48
CA ALA A 19 -17.90 36.53 35.30
C ALA A 19 -18.46 36.13 33.94
N VAL A 20 -17.58 36.07 32.91
CA VAL A 20 -17.88 35.40 31.65
C VAL A 20 -17.97 33.92 31.98
N ILE A 21 -19.17 33.40 32.10
CA ILE A 21 -19.44 31.96 32.07
C ILE A 21 -19.05 31.54 30.66
N CYS A 22 -17.82 31.03 30.52
CA CYS A 22 -17.47 30.20 29.37
C CYS A 22 -18.41 28.99 29.46
N ALA A 23 -19.55 29.07 28.78
CA ALA A 23 -20.27 27.87 28.39
C ALA A 23 -19.26 27.05 27.60
N GLY A 24 -18.70 26.03 28.24
CA GLY A 24 -17.80 25.10 27.55
C GLY A 24 -18.53 24.59 26.34
N ALA A 25 -17.99 24.88 25.13
CA ALA A 25 -18.43 24.19 23.95
C ALA A 25 -18.34 22.68 24.27
N PRO A 26 -19.38 21.90 23.98
CA PRO A 26 -19.32 20.47 24.22
C PRO A 26 -18.02 19.96 23.56
N ALA A 27 -17.19 19.25 24.34
CA ALA A 27 -15.98 18.66 23.84
C ALA A 27 -16.38 17.89 22.57
N ALA A 28 -15.77 18.23 21.43
CA ALA A 28 -16.05 17.56 20.17
C ALA A 28 -15.78 16.06 20.39
N ARG A 29 -16.86 15.29 20.40
CA ARG A 29 -16.79 13.83 20.55
C ARG A 29 -16.44 13.24 19.21
N ALA A 30 -15.77 12.07 19.21
CA ALA A 30 -15.65 11.25 18.01
C ALA A 30 -17.02 11.15 17.31
N LYS A 31 -17.02 11.25 15.98
CA LYS A 31 -18.28 11.40 15.23
C LYS A 31 -19.07 10.10 15.04
N VAL A 32 -18.69 9.02 15.73
CA VAL A 32 -19.55 7.84 15.87
C VAL A 32 -20.70 8.19 16.82
N THR A 33 -21.91 8.17 16.31
CA THR A 33 -23.13 8.48 17.05
C THR A 33 -23.76 7.25 17.67
N LYS A 34 -23.57 6.05 17.05
CA LYS A 34 -24.17 4.80 17.51
C LYS A 34 -23.28 3.63 17.16
N ILE A 35 -23.23 2.64 18.05
CA ILE A 35 -22.67 1.31 17.77
C ILE A 35 -23.70 0.22 17.94
N VAL A 36 -23.58 -0.84 17.16
CA VAL A 36 -24.37 -2.08 17.28
C VAL A 36 -23.43 -3.25 17.28
N ILE A 37 -23.49 -4.11 18.30
CA ILE A 37 -22.74 -5.37 18.33
C ILE A 37 -23.66 -6.46 17.75
N ASP A 38 -23.34 -6.88 16.54
CA ASP A 38 -24.14 -7.86 15.81
C ASP A 38 -23.83 -9.30 16.25
N ARG A 39 -22.57 -9.58 16.65
CA ARG A 39 -22.13 -10.92 17.04
C ARG A 39 -20.99 -10.86 18.03
N ARG A 40 -21.00 -11.83 18.96
CA ARG A 40 -19.89 -12.12 19.88
C ARG A 40 -19.49 -13.59 19.73
N ALA A 41 -18.18 -13.90 19.70
CA ALA A 41 -17.69 -15.26 19.61
C ALA A 41 -16.36 -15.40 20.38
N PRO A 42 -16.07 -16.57 20.96
CA PRO A 42 -14.77 -16.83 21.59
C PRO A 42 -13.65 -16.85 20.56
N LEU A 43 -12.46 -16.40 20.98
CA LEU A 43 -11.21 -16.49 20.24
C LEU A 43 -10.16 -17.16 21.12
N GLY A 44 -10.11 -18.48 21.10
CA GLY A 44 -9.37 -19.28 22.08
C GLY A 44 -9.99 -19.21 23.48
N ALA A 45 -9.19 -19.45 24.51
CA ALA A 45 -9.68 -19.54 25.91
C ALA A 45 -9.77 -18.17 26.60
N THR A 46 -8.98 -17.18 26.19
CA THR A 46 -8.79 -15.93 26.94
C THR A 46 -9.28 -14.68 26.18
N TYR A 47 -9.61 -14.81 24.90
CA TYR A 47 -10.06 -13.72 24.04
C TYR A 47 -11.47 -13.97 23.50
N GLU A 48 -12.10 -12.89 23.08
CA GLU A 48 -13.34 -12.90 22.32
C GLU A 48 -13.27 -11.95 21.12
N THR A 49 -14.08 -12.20 20.11
CA THR A 49 -14.32 -11.31 18.99
C THR A 49 -15.71 -10.69 19.08
N LEU A 50 -15.80 -9.41 18.80
CA LEU A 50 -17.04 -8.67 18.63
C LEU A 50 -17.11 -8.18 17.19
N VAL A 51 -18.18 -8.47 16.48
CA VAL A 51 -18.44 -7.94 15.14
C VAL A 51 -19.64 -7.02 15.21
N GLY A 52 -19.56 -5.85 14.58
CA GLY A 52 -20.61 -4.85 14.70
C GLY A 52 -20.56 -3.79 13.63
N ARG A 53 -21.38 -2.78 13.83
CA ARG A 53 -21.54 -1.60 12.97
C ARG A 53 -21.43 -0.32 13.79
N ALA A 54 -20.72 0.64 13.23
CA ALA A 54 -20.64 2.02 13.74
C ALA A 54 -21.37 2.95 12.78
N PHE A 55 -22.26 3.77 13.30
CA PHE A 55 -22.98 4.79 12.57
C PHE A 55 -22.34 6.13 12.92
N GLY A 56 -21.98 6.90 11.92
CA GLY A 56 -21.33 8.17 12.14
C GLY A 56 -21.86 9.26 11.22
N GLU A 57 -21.57 10.48 11.62
CA GLU A 57 -21.91 11.68 10.89
C GLU A 57 -20.72 12.62 10.79
N LEU A 58 -20.62 13.35 9.69
CA LEU A 58 -19.62 14.38 9.44
C LEU A 58 -20.32 15.71 9.21
N ASP A 59 -19.71 16.77 9.75
CA ASP A 59 -20.07 18.14 9.38
C ASP A 59 -19.29 18.50 8.10
N PRO A 60 -19.96 18.63 6.94
CA PRO A 60 -19.29 18.94 5.69
C PRO A 60 -18.68 20.34 5.65
N ASP A 61 -19.11 21.25 6.52
CA ASP A 61 -18.60 22.62 6.63
C ASP A 61 -17.43 22.71 7.62
N HIS A 62 -17.13 21.62 8.37
CA HIS A 62 -16.00 21.59 9.28
C HIS A 62 -14.67 21.64 8.49
N PRO A 63 -13.70 22.52 8.84
CA PRO A 63 -12.46 22.71 8.06
C PRO A 63 -11.64 21.44 7.84
N LEU A 64 -11.65 20.49 8.78
CA LEU A 64 -10.93 19.21 8.64
C LEU A 64 -11.64 18.22 7.72
N ASN A 65 -12.92 18.38 7.48
CA ASN A 65 -13.69 17.53 6.54
C ASN A 65 -13.76 18.15 5.14
N ALA A 66 -13.52 19.45 5.00
CA ALA A 66 -13.54 20.16 3.72
C ALA A 66 -12.53 19.63 2.69
N ILE A 67 -11.51 18.87 3.13
CA ILE A 67 -10.55 18.19 2.24
C ILE A 67 -11.17 17.00 1.50
N ILE A 68 -12.29 16.45 1.98
CA ILE A 68 -12.94 15.31 1.34
C ILE A 68 -13.62 15.78 0.05
N GLN A 69 -13.17 15.24 -1.07
CA GLN A 69 -13.73 15.57 -2.37
C GLN A 69 -15.23 15.28 -2.42
N ASP A 70 -15.99 16.24 -2.92
CA ASP A 70 -17.45 16.17 -3.06
C ASP A 70 -18.26 15.98 -1.76
N ILE A 71 -17.68 16.25 -0.58
CA ILE A 71 -18.39 16.09 0.70
C ILE A 71 -19.68 16.90 0.74
N GLN A 72 -19.68 18.09 0.14
CA GLN A 72 -20.87 18.97 0.06
C GLN A 72 -21.99 18.37 -0.80
N LEU A 73 -21.65 17.47 -1.73
CA LEU A 73 -22.60 16.77 -2.60
C LEU A 73 -23.12 15.48 -1.97
N GLY A 74 -22.57 15.09 -0.83
CA GLY A 74 -22.97 13.90 -0.06
C GLY A 74 -23.91 14.20 1.11
N LYS A 75 -24.41 15.43 1.24
CA LYS A 75 -25.29 15.84 2.35
C LYS A 75 -26.66 15.18 2.28
N ASP A 76 -27.14 14.76 3.44
CA ASP A 76 -28.52 14.37 3.65
C ASP A 76 -29.41 15.60 3.99
N ALA A 77 -30.71 15.35 4.16
CA ALA A 77 -31.69 16.41 4.41
C ALA A 77 -31.44 17.21 5.72
N ASP A 78 -30.70 16.64 6.66
CA ASP A 78 -30.29 17.30 7.91
C ASP A 78 -29.02 18.16 7.76
N GLY A 79 -28.45 18.21 6.56
CA GLY A 79 -27.23 18.96 6.24
C GLY A 79 -25.92 18.26 6.65
N LYS A 80 -25.99 17.01 7.11
CA LYS A 80 -24.84 16.18 7.50
C LYS A 80 -24.53 15.15 6.42
N VAL A 81 -23.33 14.57 6.55
CA VAL A 81 -22.89 13.42 5.73
C VAL A 81 -22.82 12.20 6.63
N HIS A 82 -23.62 11.18 6.32
CA HIS A 82 -23.71 9.97 7.13
C HIS A 82 -22.93 8.82 6.52
N TYR A 83 -22.38 7.95 7.41
CA TYR A 83 -21.75 6.72 7.03
C TYR A 83 -22.11 5.57 7.98
N ILE A 84 -21.98 4.34 7.50
CA ILE A 84 -22.08 3.13 8.32
C ILE A 84 -20.85 2.28 8.03
N ALA A 85 -20.05 2.03 9.06
CA ALA A 85 -18.83 1.23 8.96
C ALA A 85 -18.97 -0.07 9.76
N SER A 86 -18.70 -1.21 9.14
CA SER A 86 -18.54 -2.46 9.89
C SER A 86 -17.21 -2.46 10.64
N PHE A 87 -17.17 -3.22 11.74
CA PHE A 87 -15.93 -3.42 12.51
C PHE A 87 -15.85 -4.79 13.15
N GLN A 88 -14.63 -5.22 13.47
CA GLN A 88 -14.34 -6.37 14.32
C GLN A 88 -13.34 -5.97 15.40
N ILE A 89 -13.64 -6.32 16.65
CA ILE A 89 -12.73 -6.19 17.78
C ILE A 89 -12.30 -7.58 18.23
N ALA A 90 -11.01 -7.76 18.52
CA ALA A 90 -10.47 -8.91 19.24
C ALA A 90 -9.88 -8.42 20.57
N LYS A 91 -10.40 -8.88 21.70
CA LYS A 91 -9.99 -8.38 23.02
C LYS A 91 -9.96 -9.48 24.07
N PRO A 92 -9.20 -9.31 25.18
CA PRO A 92 -9.33 -10.19 26.34
C PRO A 92 -10.78 -10.23 26.86
N VAL A 93 -11.24 -11.41 27.24
CA VAL A 93 -12.53 -11.56 27.96
C VAL A 93 -12.48 -10.80 29.27
N ASP A 94 -11.38 -10.95 30.03
CA ASP A 94 -11.06 -10.17 31.21
C ASP A 94 -10.23 -8.94 30.83
N LEU A 95 -10.85 -7.77 30.75
CA LEU A 95 -10.20 -6.51 30.35
C LEU A 95 -9.10 -6.06 31.32
N THR A 96 -9.03 -6.57 32.55
CA THR A 96 -7.92 -6.27 33.47
C THR A 96 -6.58 -6.84 32.99
N LYS A 97 -6.63 -7.79 32.06
CA LYS A 97 -5.46 -8.38 31.41
C LYS A 97 -5.03 -7.67 30.12
N ALA A 98 -5.78 -6.65 29.69
CA ALA A 98 -5.42 -5.88 28.52
C ALA A 98 -4.16 -5.04 28.75
N SER A 99 -3.32 -4.92 27.73
CA SER A 99 -2.07 -4.14 27.79
C SER A 99 -2.30 -2.62 27.76
N GLY A 100 -3.45 -2.19 27.26
CA GLY A 100 -3.75 -0.79 26.94
C GLY A 100 -3.36 -0.38 25.52
N LEU A 101 -2.80 -1.28 24.71
CA LEU A 101 -2.48 -1.06 23.31
C LEU A 101 -3.59 -1.57 22.39
N LEU A 102 -4.02 -0.71 21.48
CA LEU A 102 -4.95 -1.01 20.38
C LEU A 102 -4.21 -1.06 19.05
N TRP A 103 -4.20 -2.21 18.39
CA TRP A 103 -3.84 -2.32 16.99
C TRP A 103 -5.08 -2.02 16.14
N HIS A 104 -5.06 -0.89 15.44
CA HIS A 104 -6.14 -0.52 14.53
C HIS A 104 -5.75 -0.88 13.10
N ASP A 105 -6.28 -1.98 12.63
CA ASP A 105 -5.97 -2.54 11.31
C ASP A 105 -6.85 -1.94 10.21
N VAL A 106 -6.23 -1.63 9.09
CA VAL A 106 -6.92 -1.23 7.85
C VAL A 106 -7.17 -2.49 7.01
N PRO A 107 -8.42 -2.90 6.79
CA PRO A 107 -8.73 -4.11 6.01
C PRO A 107 -8.33 -3.95 4.55
N ASN A 108 -7.46 -4.84 4.03
CA ASN A 108 -7.10 -4.85 2.62
C ASN A 108 -8.28 -5.43 1.82
N ARG A 109 -8.86 -4.64 0.92
CA ARG A 109 -10.07 -4.99 0.15
C ARG A 109 -11.20 -5.55 1.04
N GLY A 110 -11.34 -4.97 2.23
CA GLY A 110 -12.29 -5.43 3.26
C GLY A 110 -11.85 -6.66 4.04
N GLY A 111 -10.78 -7.36 3.66
CA GLY A 111 -10.29 -8.55 4.37
C GLY A 111 -9.89 -8.22 5.80
N ARG A 112 -10.61 -8.81 6.77
CA ARG A 112 -10.37 -8.59 8.19
C ARG A 112 -9.01 -9.10 8.61
N LEU A 113 -8.30 -8.27 9.35
CA LEU A 113 -7.10 -8.70 10.06
C LEU A 113 -7.47 -9.12 11.49
N THR A 114 -6.80 -10.15 11.98
CA THR A 114 -6.93 -10.60 13.36
C THR A 114 -5.56 -10.50 14.02
N ILE A 115 -5.52 -9.96 15.25
CA ILE A 115 -4.26 -9.92 16.00
C ILE A 115 -3.71 -11.34 16.17
N VAL A 116 -2.39 -11.48 15.96
CA VAL A 116 -1.69 -12.77 16.06
C VAL A 116 -1.57 -13.25 17.49
N GLN A 117 -1.17 -14.52 17.70
CA GLN A 117 -1.04 -15.08 19.03
C GLN A 117 -0.05 -14.30 19.91
N ALA A 118 1.10 -13.91 19.36
CA ALA A 118 2.09 -13.12 20.09
C ALA A 118 1.54 -11.79 20.62
N GLU A 119 0.67 -11.11 19.86
CA GLU A 119 -0.01 -9.89 20.32
C GLU A 119 -1.02 -10.18 21.42
N ARG A 120 -1.76 -11.30 21.30
CA ARG A 120 -2.69 -11.75 22.37
C ARG A 120 -1.96 -12.14 23.65
N ASP A 121 -0.78 -12.73 23.55
CA ASP A 121 0.04 -13.10 24.72
C ASP A 121 0.51 -11.86 25.49
N PHE A 122 0.68 -10.72 24.81
CA PHE A 122 0.93 -9.43 25.45
C PHE A 122 -0.33 -8.79 26.07
N GLY A 123 -1.52 -9.27 25.76
CA GLY A 123 -2.79 -8.66 26.18
C GLY A 123 -3.23 -7.52 25.27
N ASP A 124 -2.72 -7.42 24.05
CA ASP A 124 -3.05 -6.38 23.11
C ASP A 124 -4.48 -6.56 22.54
N ILE A 125 -5.09 -5.46 22.10
CA ILE A 125 -6.42 -5.42 21.52
C ILE A 125 -6.29 -5.18 20.02
N GLY A 126 -7.09 -5.88 19.21
CA GLY A 126 -7.21 -5.64 17.76
C GLY A 126 -8.54 -5.00 17.41
N LEU A 127 -8.51 -4.04 16.52
CA LEU A 127 -9.66 -3.43 15.86
C LEU A 127 -9.43 -3.46 14.37
N SER A 128 -10.36 -4.02 13.61
CA SER A 128 -10.45 -3.89 12.15
C SER A 128 -11.71 -3.08 11.85
N SER A 129 -11.63 -2.01 11.08
CA SER A 129 -12.81 -1.21 10.72
C SER A 129 -12.77 -0.77 9.25
N ALA A 130 -13.94 -0.70 8.64
CA ALA A 130 -14.09 -0.43 7.23
C ALA A 130 -13.65 0.99 6.83
N TRP A 131 -13.10 1.11 5.62
CA TRP A 131 -12.65 2.36 5.01
C TRP A 131 -13.03 2.48 3.52
N GLN A 132 -13.22 1.36 2.82
CA GLN A 132 -13.42 1.32 1.37
C GLN A 132 -14.91 1.21 1.04
N GLY A 133 -15.48 2.30 0.51
CA GLY A 133 -16.93 2.39 0.23
C GLY A 133 -17.37 1.71 -1.06
N ASP A 134 -16.44 1.42 -1.97
CA ASP A 134 -16.70 0.71 -3.23
C ASP A 134 -16.44 -0.80 -3.16
N ASN A 135 -16.11 -1.32 -1.98
CA ASN A 135 -15.83 -2.74 -1.80
C ASN A 135 -17.11 -3.58 -1.83
N SER A 136 -17.23 -4.43 -2.84
CA SER A 136 -18.36 -5.36 -3.00
C SER A 136 -18.28 -6.65 -2.16
N GLY A 137 -17.19 -6.83 -1.42
CA GLY A 137 -16.88 -8.08 -0.68
C GLY A 137 -17.90 -8.51 0.39
N GLY A 138 -18.93 -7.73 0.60
CA GLY A 138 -20.14 -8.14 1.29
C GLY A 138 -21.27 -7.38 0.64
N THR A 139 -22.09 -8.01 -0.14
CA THR A 139 -23.32 -7.47 -0.74
C THR A 139 -24.26 -6.86 0.32
N VAL A 140 -23.83 -5.79 0.97
CA VAL A 140 -24.65 -5.06 1.93
C VAL A 140 -25.36 -3.95 1.17
N VAL A 141 -26.67 -4.13 0.99
CA VAL A 141 -27.52 -3.04 0.53
C VAL A 141 -27.62 -2.01 1.67
N PRO A 142 -27.61 -0.70 1.42
CA PRO A 142 -27.71 0.32 2.47
C PRO A 142 -28.89 0.11 3.44
N ALA A 143 -30.03 -0.39 2.95
CA ALA A 143 -31.20 -0.73 3.78
C ALA A 143 -30.88 -1.86 4.80
N ASP A 144 -30.12 -2.88 4.40
CA ASP A 144 -29.70 -3.96 5.30
C ASP A 144 -28.68 -3.48 6.31
N ALA A 145 -27.77 -2.58 5.89
CA ALA A 145 -26.75 -1.99 6.75
C ALA A 145 -27.38 -1.17 7.90
N ALA A 146 -28.45 -0.44 7.63
CA ALA A 146 -29.18 0.38 8.59
C ALA A 146 -30.07 -0.43 9.54
N SER A 147 -30.38 -1.70 9.25
CA SER A 147 -31.27 -2.54 10.07
C SER A 147 -30.75 -2.66 11.51
N PRO A 148 -31.59 -2.48 12.52
CA PRO A 148 -31.24 -2.75 13.91
C PRO A 148 -31.10 -4.25 14.22
N THR A 149 -31.64 -5.11 13.36
CA THR A 149 -31.54 -6.55 13.51
C THR A 149 -30.16 -7.04 13.03
N PRO A 150 -29.45 -7.91 13.77
CA PRO A 150 -28.21 -8.48 13.34
C PRO A 150 -28.37 -9.12 11.96
N VAL A 151 -27.59 -8.67 10.99
CA VAL A 151 -27.57 -9.30 9.68
C VAL A 151 -26.73 -10.56 9.80
N ALA A 152 -27.36 -11.71 9.78
CA ALA A 152 -26.70 -13.02 9.80
C ALA A 152 -26.03 -13.29 8.45
N ARG A 153 -25.07 -12.45 8.06
CA ARG A 153 -24.26 -12.70 6.88
C ARG A 153 -22.88 -13.19 7.31
N PRO A 154 -22.43 -14.33 6.80
CA PRO A 154 -21.06 -14.80 7.01
C PRO A 154 -20.11 -13.97 6.13
N SER A 155 -20.08 -12.66 6.29
CA SER A 155 -19.06 -11.85 5.65
C SER A 155 -17.81 -11.86 6.51
N THR A 156 -16.71 -12.35 5.95
CA THR A 156 -15.36 -12.22 6.52
C THR A 156 -14.76 -10.85 6.22
N ASN A 157 -15.45 -10.02 5.44
CA ASN A 157 -14.97 -8.71 4.98
C ASN A 157 -15.65 -7.57 5.74
N GLU A 158 -14.88 -6.51 5.97
CA GLU A 158 -15.42 -5.23 6.40
C GLU A 158 -16.01 -4.48 5.19
N TRP A 159 -17.04 -3.70 5.46
CA TRP A 159 -17.76 -2.92 4.47
C TRP A 159 -18.12 -1.54 5.00
N LEU A 160 -18.17 -0.56 4.10
CA LEU A 160 -18.51 0.83 4.40
C LEU A 160 -19.62 1.31 3.47
N VAL A 161 -20.66 1.92 4.04
CA VAL A 161 -21.64 2.70 3.29
C VAL A 161 -21.22 4.16 3.31
N VAL A 162 -21.07 4.75 2.14
CA VAL A 162 -20.79 6.18 1.93
C VAL A 162 -21.87 6.81 1.07
N PRO A 163 -22.07 8.12 1.12
CA PRO A 163 -23.08 8.77 0.28
C PRO A 163 -22.72 8.73 -1.20
N VAL A 164 -23.75 8.77 -2.02
CA VAL A 164 -23.66 9.05 -3.45
C VAL A 164 -23.74 10.57 -3.62
N ALA A 165 -22.79 11.17 -4.35
CA ALA A 165 -22.81 12.59 -4.63
C ALA A 165 -24.02 12.96 -5.52
N ARG A 166 -24.72 14.05 -5.17
CA ARG A 166 -25.85 14.62 -5.91
C ARG A 166 -25.59 16.11 -6.19
N ASN A 167 -26.05 16.56 -7.33
CA ASN A 167 -26.07 18.00 -7.59
C ASN A 167 -26.99 18.71 -6.60
N PRO A 168 -26.82 20.03 -6.37
CA PRO A 168 -27.65 20.78 -5.42
C PRO A 168 -29.16 20.74 -5.70
N ASP A 169 -29.56 20.49 -6.95
CA ASP A 169 -30.95 20.31 -7.37
C ASP A 169 -31.45 18.87 -7.19
N GLY A 170 -30.63 17.97 -6.63
CA GLY A 170 -30.93 16.56 -6.46
C GLY A 170 -30.69 15.69 -7.69
N SER A 171 -30.29 16.29 -8.81
CA SER A 171 -29.98 15.54 -10.04
C SER A 171 -28.71 14.69 -9.91
N THR A 172 -28.61 13.70 -10.78
CA THR A 172 -27.46 12.78 -10.84
C THR A 172 -26.20 13.50 -11.30
N VAL A 173 -25.11 13.30 -10.56
CA VAL A 173 -23.76 13.68 -11.00
C VAL A 173 -23.29 12.69 -12.04
N THR A 174 -22.81 13.18 -13.18
CA THR A 174 -22.24 12.37 -14.26
C THR A 174 -20.82 12.82 -14.59
N GLY A 175 -20.04 11.95 -15.20
CA GLY A 175 -18.69 12.28 -15.66
C GLY A 175 -18.08 11.16 -16.47
N ARG A 176 -17.08 11.51 -17.29
CA ARG A 176 -16.36 10.53 -18.10
C ARG A 176 -15.40 9.73 -17.24
N ILE A 177 -15.36 8.43 -17.44
CA ILE A 177 -14.41 7.51 -16.80
C ILE A 177 -13.93 6.45 -17.78
N LEU A 178 -12.95 5.68 -17.31
CA LEU A 178 -12.36 4.55 -18.00
C LEU A 178 -12.52 3.29 -17.14
N ALA A 179 -12.83 2.16 -17.79
CA ALA A 179 -12.75 0.84 -17.18
C ALA A 179 -12.07 -0.14 -18.14
N ARG A 180 -11.53 -1.22 -17.60
CA ARG A 180 -10.79 -2.24 -18.32
C ARG A 180 -11.41 -3.61 -18.17
N VAL A 181 -11.16 -4.48 -19.15
CA VAL A 181 -11.55 -5.89 -19.11
C VAL A 181 -10.41 -6.73 -19.67
N VAL A 182 -10.01 -7.75 -18.90
CA VAL A 182 -9.20 -8.88 -19.40
C VAL A 182 -10.02 -10.14 -19.20
N ASN A 183 -10.29 -10.87 -20.29
CA ASN A 183 -11.08 -12.08 -20.24
C ASN A 183 -10.26 -13.28 -20.74
N HIS A 184 -9.52 -13.90 -19.86
CA HIS A 184 -8.68 -15.07 -20.18
C HIS A 184 -9.47 -16.32 -20.60
N ALA A 185 -10.77 -16.38 -20.25
CA ALA A 185 -11.61 -17.51 -20.60
C ALA A 185 -12.17 -17.44 -22.04
N GLY A 186 -12.01 -16.29 -22.73
CA GLY A 186 -12.53 -16.11 -24.08
C GLY A 186 -14.05 -16.18 -24.17
N THR A 187 -14.77 -15.87 -23.07
CA THR A 187 -16.23 -15.87 -23.05
C THR A 187 -16.81 -14.67 -23.78
N ASN A 188 -18.10 -14.70 -24.07
CA ASN A 188 -18.76 -13.58 -24.75
C ASN A 188 -19.13 -12.44 -23.82
N SER A 189 -19.08 -12.65 -22.51
CA SER A 189 -19.42 -11.64 -21.51
C SER A 189 -18.34 -11.54 -20.44
N ALA A 190 -18.06 -10.34 -19.99
CA ALA A 190 -17.10 -10.07 -18.94
C ALA A 190 -17.50 -8.85 -18.11
N PRO A 191 -17.20 -8.85 -16.80
CA PRO A 191 -17.40 -7.70 -15.93
C PRO A 191 -16.40 -6.59 -16.28
N LEU A 192 -16.74 -5.35 -15.92
CA LEU A 192 -15.90 -4.18 -16.14
C LEU A 192 -14.61 -4.16 -15.32
N LEU A 193 -14.45 -5.05 -14.36
CA LEU A 193 -13.34 -4.97 -13.43
C LEU A 193 -12.47 -6.21 -13.48
N VAL A 194 -11.20 -5.98 -13.37
CA VAL A 194 -10.16 -6.99 -13.51
C VAL A 194 -9.56 -7.38 -12.17
N GLN A 195 -9.57 -6.49 -11.17
CA GLN A 195 -9.09 -6.77 -9.81
C GLN A 195 -10.22 -6.74 -8.77
N ALA A 196 -9.96 -7.45 -7.69
CA ALA A 196 -10.74 -7.67 -6.48
C ALA A 196 -11.87 -6.66 -6.17
N ASN A 197 -13.06 -7.01 -6.57
CA ASN A 197 -14.33 -6.63 -5.93
C ASN A 197 -14.68 -5.13 -5.69
N PRO A 198 -14.18 -4.10 -6.35
CA PRO A 198 -14.85 -2.81 -6.27
C PRO A 198 -16.18 -2.87 -7.04
N LEU A 199 -17.14 -2.07 -6.59
CA LEU A 199 -18.39 -1.88 -7.31
C LEU A 199 -18.12 -1.00 -8.55
N PRO A 200 -18.40 -1.47 -9.77
CA PRO A 200 -18.18 -0.66 -10.96
C PRO A 200 -19.14 0.52 -11.00
N TYR A 201 -18.67 1.66 -11.43
CA TYR A 201 -19.55 2.77 -11.76
C TYR A 201 -20.44 2.41 -12.93
N ARG A 202 -21.73 2.76 -12.80
CA ARG A 202 -22.73 2.45 -13.83
C ARG A 202 -22.67 3.49 -14.95
N PRO A 203 -22.82 3.07 -16.21
CA PRO A 203 -22.98 4.00 -17.31
C PRO A 203 -24.28 4.83 -17.14
N ALA A 204 -24.21 6.09 -17.53
CA ALA A 204 -25.37 6.97 -17.53
C ALA A 204 -26.46 6.48 -18.49
N THR A 205 -26.05 5.83 -19.58
CA THR A 205 -26.91 5.18 -20.58
C THR A 205 -26.32 3.87 -21.04
N LEU A 206 -27.16 2.94 -21.47
CA LEU A 206 -26.74 1.69 -22.11
C LEU A 206 -26.56 1.79 -23.62
N ASP A 207 -26.68 3.00 -24.17
CA ASP A 207 -26.41 3.27 -25.59
C ASP A 207 -24.89 3.23 -25.86
N THR A 208 -24.43 2.19 -26.53
CA THR A 208 -23.01 1.98 -26.86
C THR A 208 -22.43 3.02 -27.80
N ALA A 209 -23.28 3.77 -28.55
CA ALA A 209 -22.82 4.88 -29.36
C ALA A 209 -22.27 6.05 -28.55
N GLN A 210 -22.57 6.11 -27.23
CA GLN A 210 -22.08 7.13 -26.31
C GLN A 210 -20.86 6.68 -25.50
N ALA A 211 -20.28 5.52 -25.86
CA ALA A 211 -19.06 4.98 -25.24
C ALA A 211 -18.08 4.53 -26.34
N ILE A 212 -16.82 4.42 -25.97
CA ILE A 212 -15.77 3.96 -26.88
C ILE A 212 -15.17 2.70 -26.27
N LEU A 213 -15.33 1.57 -26.96
CA LEU A 213 -14.67 0.31 -26.61
C LEU A 213 -13.48 0.11 -27.56
N THR A 214 -12.28 -0.12 -26.99
CA THR A 214 -11.07 -0.47 -27.73
C THR A 214 -10.54 -1.81 -27.29
N SER A 215 -9.80 -2.49 -28.15
CA SER A 215 -8.95 -3.63 -27.81
C SER A 215 -7.49 -3.28 -28.09
N ARG A 216 -6.56 -3.84 -27.32
CA ARG A 216 -5.12 -3.60 -27.40
C ARG A 216 -4.37 -4.91 -27.38
N VAL A 217 -3.38 -5.06 -28.27
CA VAL A 217 -2.52 -6.24 -28.33
C VAL A 217 -1.47 -6.19 -27.21
N HIS A 218 -0.92 -5.00 -26.97
CA HIS A 218 0.16 -4.82 -26.03
C HIS A 218 0.12 -3.44 -25.41
N GLU A 219 0.43 -3.38 -24.13
CA GLU A 219 0.60 -2.18 -23.34
C GLU A 219 1.86 -2.34 -22.47
N SER A 220 2.86 -1.50 -22.71
CA SER A 220 4.09 -1.57 -21.96
C SER A 220 3.95 -0.90 -20.60
N MET A 221 4.81 -1.27 -19.67
CA MET A 221 4.91 -0.63 -18.37
C MET A 221 5.23 0.87 -18.44
N ASN A 222 5.74 1.33 -19.58
CA ASN A 222 6.02 2.74 -19.87
C ASN A 222 4.87 3.47 -20.55
N GLY A 223 3.71 2.85 -20.73
CA GLY A 223 2.53 3.46 -21.30
C GLY A 223 2.45 3.44 -22.83
N VAL A 224 3.29 2.67 -23.51
CA VAL A 224 3.17 2.51 -24.96
C VAL A 224 2.14 1.44 -25.28
N VAL A 225 1.14 1.85 -26.06
CA VAL A 225 0.05 0.98 -26.52
C VAL A 225 0.29 0.61 -27.98
N THR A 226 0.14 -0.67 -28.31
CA THR A 226 0.25 -1.18 -29.68
C THR A 226 -0.93 -2.04 -30.07
N GLY A 227 -1.23 -2.10 -31.38
CA GLY A 227 -2.33 -2.88 -31.90
C GLY A 227 -3.71 -2.44 -31.41
N GLU A 228 -3.88 -1.16 -31.09
CA GLU A 228 -5.17 -0.62 -30.68
C GLU A 228 -6.18 -0.64 -31.82
N ARG A 229 -7.39 -1.10 -31.53
CA ARG A 229 -8.52 -1.15 -32.47
C ARG A 229 -9.80 -0.72 -31.75
N THR A 230 -10.52 0.21 -32.34
CA THR A 230 -11.87 0.56 -31.91
C THR A 230 -12.86 -0.52 -32.32
N ILE A 231 -13.71 -0.93 -31.41
CA ILE A 231 -14.80 -1.88 -31.63
C ILE A 231 -16.07 -1.09 -31.91
N GLY A 232 -16.73 -1.39 -33.04
CA GLY A 232 -17.94 -0.70 -33.43
C GLY A 232 -19.06 -0.84 -32.41
N SER A 233 -19.83 0.24 -32.21
CA SER A 233 -20.92 0.24 -31.20
C SER A 233 -22.03 -0.80 -31.46
N ALA A 234 -22.15 -1.34 -32.65
CA ALA A 234 -23.06 -2.42 -33.02
C ALA A 234 -22.50 -3.83 -32.69
N ASP A 235 -21.25 -3.94 -32.32
CA ASP A 235 -20.57 -5.22 -32.08
C ASP A 235 -20.41 -5.54 -30.60
N TRP A 236 -20.89 -4.69 -29.68
CA TRP A 236 -20.89 -4.92 -28.27
C TRP A 236 -22.12 -4.31 -27.57
N ALA A 237 -22.44 -4.75 -26.37
CA ALA A 237 -23.56 -4.24 -25.60
C ALA A 237 -23.23 -4.18 -24.10
N TRP A 238 -23.83 -3.24 -23.38
CA TRP A 238 -23.90 -3.26 -21.91
C TRP A 238 -24.84 -4.37 -21.47
N ALA A 239 -24.33 -5.59 -21.41
CA ALA A 239 -25.17 -6.77 -21.19
C ALA A 239 -24.33 -7.96 -20.65
N LYS A 240 -25.04 -8.89 -20.04
CA LYS A 240 -24.56 -10.26 -19.84
C LYS A 240 -25.07 -11.13 -20.96
N CYS A 241 -24.19 -11.85 -21.63
CA CYS A 241 -24.56 -12.83 -22.64
C CYS A 241 -23.90 -14.18 -22.40
N ASP A 242 -24.60 -15.25 -22.80
CA ASP A 242 -24.20 -16.65 -22.71
C ASP A 242 -24.84 -17.48 -23.82
N ALA A 243 -24.71 -18.80 -23.78
CA ALA A 243 -25.27 -19.67 -24.80
C ALA A 243 -26.82 -19.64 -24.85
N THR A 244 -27.48 -19.30 -23.74
CA THR A 244 -28.96 -19.22 -23.67
C THR A 244 -29.46 -17.80 -24.01
N HIS A 245 -28.67 -16.81 -23.82
CA HIS A 245 -28.92 -15.40 -24.17
C HIS A 245 -27.76 -14.87 -25.00
N PRO A 246 -27.69 -15.23 -26.30
CA PRO A 246 -26.60 -14.77 -27.17
C PRO A 246 -26.67 -13.27 -27.38
N PHE A 247 -25.64 -12.72 -28.02
CA PHE A 247 -25.56 -11.28 -28.35
C PHE A 247 -26.90 -10.75 -28.94
N PRO A 248 -27.40 -9.60 -28.45
CA PRO A 248 -26.78 -8.63 -27.54
C PRO A 248 -26.90 -8.97 -26.04
N GLY A 249 -27.51 -10.10 -25.66
CA GLY A 249 -27.61 -10.55 -24.28
C GLY A 249 -28.72 -9.87 -23.47
N THR A 250 -28.69 -10.09 -22.15
CA THR A 250 -29.58 -9.42 -21.19
C THR A 250 -28.93 -8.13 -20.70
N PRO A 251 -29.58 -6.96 -20.78
CA PRO A 251 -29.00 -5.68 -20.35
C PRO A 251 -28.45 -5.74 -18.91
N ASP A 252 -27.19 -5.38 -18.75
CA ASP A 252 -26.50 -5.32 -17.46
C ASP A 252 -25.46 -4.15 -17.50
N PRO A 253 -25.61 -3.12 -16.65
CA PRO A 253 -24.72 -1.96 -16.65
C PRO A 253 -23.31 -2.26 -16.11
N THR A 254 -23.07 -3.46 -15.60
CA THR A 254 -21.79 -3.84 -14.99
C THR A 254 -20.98 -4.79 -15.85
N GLN A 255 -21.49 -5.18 -17.02
CA GLN A 255 -20.85 -6.13 -17.90
C GLN A 255 -20.86 -5.67 -19.37
N ILE A 256 -19.91 -6.19 -20.11
CA ILE A 256 -19.84 -6.04 -21.57
C ILE A 256 -20.09 -7.41 -22.19
N CYS A 257 -21.08 -7.49 -23.10
CA CYS A 257 -21.25 -8.58 -24.03
C CYS A 257 -20.61 -8.21 -25.36
N LEU A 258 -19.66 -9.00 -25.85
CA LEU A 258 -18.93 -8.77 -27.10
C LEU A 258 -19.40 -9.79 -28.14
N LYS A 259 -19.82 -9.30 -29.31
CA LYS A 259 -20.19 -10.13 -30.45
C LYS A 259 -18.97 -10.93 -30.94
N GLY A 260 -19.07 -12.24 -30.92
CA GLY A 260 -17.95 -13.11 -31.27
C GLY A 260 -17.00 -13.47 -30.13
N GLY A 261 -17.23 -12.92 -28.93
CA GLY A 261 -16.44 -13.21 -27.73
C GLY A 261 -15.17 -12.37 -27.57
N PHE A 262 -14.59 -12.43 -26.39
CA PHE A 262 -13.33 -11.77 -26.06
C PHE A 262 -12.13 -12.62 -26.50
N ASP A 263 -11.09 -11.99 -27.04
CA ASP A 263 -9.79 -12.63 -27.25
C ASP A 263 -9.02 -12.63 -25.92
N PRO A 264 -8.60 -13.78 -25.40
CA PRO A 264 -7.87 -13.88 -24.13
C PRO A 264 -6.46 -13.25 -24.16
N ASN A 265 -5.95 -12.92 -25.34
CA ASN A 265 -4.64 -12.27 -25.51
C ASN A 265 -4.75 -10.75 -25.66
N LEU A 266 -5.95 -10.19 -25.58
CA LEU A 266 -6.17 -8.75 -25.71
C LEU A 266 -6.62 -8.12 -24.38
N LEU A 267 -6.16 -6.91 -24.12
CA LEU A 267 -6.77 -5.99 -23.17
C LEU A 267 -7.91 -5.24 -23.84
N TYR A 268 -9.02 -5.10 -23.14
CA TYR A 268 -10.13 -4.25 -23.60
C TYR A 268 -10.29 -3.06 -22.64
N GLU A 269 -10.59 -1.91 -23.23
CA GLU A 269 -10.77 -0.67 -22.48
C GLU A 269 -12.02 0.03 -22.96
N VAL A 270 -12.88 0.45 -22.03
CA VAL A 270 -14.08 1.21 -22.33
C VAL A 270 -14.03 2.58 -21.67
N VAL A 271 -14.21 3.64 -22.47
CA VAL A 271 -14.37 5.02 -21.98
C VAL A 271 -15.83 5.42 -22.15
N PHE A 272 -16.48 5.79 -21.06
CA PHE A 272 -17.91 6.08 -21.04
C PHE A 272 -18.27 7.17 -20.03
N THR A 273 -19.48 7.71 -20.14
CA THR A 273 -20.05 8.60 -19.12
C THR A 273 -20.68 7.76 -18.01
N ALA A 274 -20.12 7.82 -16.81
CA ALA A 274 -20.66 7.20 -15.62
C ALA A 274 -21.61 8.13 -14.87
N LYS A 275 -22.34 7.56 -13.92
CA LYS A 275 -23.25 8.27 -12.99
C LYS A 275 -23.10 7.79 -11.57
N ASP A 276 -23.62 8.58 -10.63
CA ASP A 276 -23.73 8.24 -9.22
C ASP A 276 -22.36 7.99 -8.54
N PRO A 277 -21.42 8.98 -8.57
CA PRO A 277 -20.12 8.81 -7.91
C PRO A 277 -20.28 8.69 -6.41
N LEU A 278 -19.54 7.76 -5.81
CA LEU A 278 -19.45 7.62 -4.38
C LEU A 278 -18.49 8.67 -3.79
N VAL A 279 -18.83 9.24 -2.63
CA VAL A 279 -17.94 10.14 -1.88
C VAL A 279 -16.96 9.30 -1.08
N LEU A 280 -16.00 8.66 -1.77
CA LEU A 280 -15.11 7.66 -1.18
C LEU A 280 -14.17 8.22 -0.12
N GLY A 281 -13.80 9.51 -0.21
CA GLY A 281 -12.97 10.18 0.79
C GLY A 281 -13.57 10.17 2.22
N VAL A 282 -14.88 9.96 2.37
CA VAL A 282 -15.55 9.71 3.66
C VAL A 282 -14.92 8.52 4.38
N GLY A 283 -14.34 7.57 3.64
CA GLY A 283 -13.67 6.42 4.23
C GLY A 283 -12.49 6.77 5.14
N PHE A 284 -11.74 7.84 4.86
CA PHE A 284 -10.69 8.32 5.76
C PHE A 284 -11.27 8.80 7.10
N ALA A 285 -12.36 9.58 7.05
CA ALA A 285 -13.00 10.09 8.24
C ALA A 285 -13.71 8.98 9.03
N ALA A 286 -14.39 8.05 8.36
CA ALA A 286 -15.05 6.92 9.01
C ALA A 286 -14.05 6.03 9.77
N TRP A 287 -12.92 5.68 9.14
CA TRP A 287 -11.87 4.89 9.78
C TRP A 287 -11.25 5.63 10.97
N ARG A 288 -10.97 6.94 10.82
CA ARG A 288 -10.53 7.83 11.89
C ARG A 288 -11.46 7.78 13.11
N ASP A 289 -12.74 8.05 12.85
CA ASP A 289 -13.73 8.25 13.90
C ASP A 289 -14.04 6.94 14.65
N VAL A 290 -14.10 5.81 13.94
CA VAL A 290 -14.30 4.49 14.57
C VAL A 290 -13.12 4.13 15.48
N GLY A 291 -11.87 4.32 15.00
CA GLY A 291 -10.67 4.09 15.81
C GLY A 291 -10.63 5.00 17.04
N PHE A 292 -10.92 6.26 16.85
CA PHE A 292 -10.92 7.24 17.94
C PHE A 292 -12.02 6.99 18.98
N PHE A 293 -13.22 6.59 18.52
CA PHE A 293 -14.33 6.20 19.42
C PHE A 293 -13.91 5.04 20.33
N PHE A 294 -13.40 3.96 19.75
CA PHE A 294 -13.01 2.79 20.56
C PHE A 294 -11.79 3.06 21.46
N LYS A 295 -10.94 3.99 21.10
CA LYS A 295 -9.82 4.44 21.95
C LYS A 295 -10.28 5.27 23.14
N THR A 296 -11.28 6.16 22.99
CA THR A 296 -11.48 7.24 23.96
C THR A 296 -12.90 7.38 24.52
N ALA A 297 -13.93 6.92 23.81
CA ALA A 297 -15.31 7.13 24.26
C ALA A 297 -15.72 6.14 25.36
N ALA A 298 -16.53 6.59 26.31
CA ALA A 298 -17.14 5.71 27.32
C ALA A 298 -18.37 4.97 26.76
N ALA A 299 -19.17 5.66 25.95
CA ALA A 299 -20.39 5.14 25.34
C ALA A 299 -20.73 5.97 24.09
N ASP A 300 -21.64 5.47 23.26
CA ASP A 300 -22.24 6.19 22.14
C ASP A 300 -23.32 7.20 22.61
N ASP A 301 -23.92 7.97 21.69
CA ASP A 301 -24.91 9.00 22.00
C ASP A 301 -26.25 8.42 22.54
N PHE A 302 -26.47 7.11 22.39
CA PHE A 302 -27.62 6.38 22.89
C PHE A 302 -27.36 5.65 24.21
N GLY A 303 -26.15 5.81 24.78
CA GLY A 303 -25.75 5.16 26.03
C GLY A 303 -25.26 3.73 25.88
N THR A 304 -25.02 3.24 24.65
CA THR A 304 -24.40 1.93 24.43
C THR A 304 -22.95 1.99 24.85
N ALA A 305 -22.56 1.22 25.86
CA ALA A 305 -21.21 1.25 26.41
C ALA A 305 -20.17 0.81 25.37
N ASN A 306 -19.05 1.55 25.29
CA ASN A 306 -17.89 1.12 24.52
C ASN A 306 -17.29 -0.16 25.12
N PRO A 307 -17.22 -1.29 24.38
CA PRO A 307 -16.71 -2.54 24.91
C PRO A 307 -15.20 -2.51 25.28
N LEU A 308 -14.48 -1.45 24.92
CA LEU A 308 -13.08 -1.23 25.28
C LEU A 308 -12.88 -0.24 26.43
N ALA A 309 -13.93 0.39 26.93
CA ALA A 309 -13.81 1.23 28.11
C ALA A 309 -13.19 0.42 29.26
N LYS A 310 -12.19 0.98 29.94
CA LYS A 310 -11.38 0.32 30.99
C LYS A 310 -10.52 -0.87 30.48
N ALA A 311 -10.06 -0.83 29.24
CA ALA A 311 -9.32 -1.90 28.59
C ALA A 311 -7.81 -1.89 28.86
N ASN A 312 -7.36 -1.53 30.05
CA ASN A 312 -5.97 -1.65 30.46
C ASN A 312 -5.83 -2.27 31.86
N LYS A 313 -4.59 -2.60 32.28
CA LYS A 313 -4.30 -3.23 33.58
C LYS A 313 -4.72 -2.39 34.79
N SER A 314 -4.81 -1.09 34.64
CA SER A 314 -5.30 -0.18 35.68
C SER A 314 -6.83 0.00 35.65
N GLY A 315 -7.52 -0.60 34.71
CA GLY A 315 -8.96 -0.50 34.54
C GLY A 315 -9.42 0.83 33.92
N THR A 316 -8.52 1.55 33.24
CA THR A 316 -8.80 2.74 32.43
C THR A 316 -8.99 2.37 30.96
N GLU A 317 -9.24 3.36 30.12
CA GLU A 317 -9.38 3.22 28.68
C GLU A 317 -8.09 2.81 27.96
N VAL A 318 -8.18 2.52 26.67
CA VAL A 318 -7.02 2.29 25.81
C VAL A 318 -6.10 3.51 25.83
N GLN A 319 -4.81 3.29 26.13
CA GLN A 319 -3.83 4.38 26.25
C GLN A 319 -3.10 4.67 24.93
N TRP A 320 -2.76 3.62 24.17
CA TRP A 320 -2.00 3.73 22.94
C TRP A 320 -2.74 3.06 21.78
N SER A 321 -2.49 3.56 20.58
CA SER A 321 -2.97 2.95 19.35
C SER A 321 -1.92 2.97 18.26
N ILE A 322 -1.82 1.85 17.54
CA ILE A 322 -1.00 1.70 16.34
C ILE A 322 -1.92 1.40 15.16
N ALA A 323 -1.94 2.30 14.19
CA ALA A 323 -2.55 2.09 12.89
C ALA A 323 -1.69 1.15 12.05
N ARG A 324 -2.25 0.06 11.54
CA ARG A 324 -1.51 -0.93 10.74
C ARG A 324 -2.25 -1.25 9.45
N GLY A 325 -1.52 -1.29 8.32
CA GLY A 325 -2.08 -1.63 7.02
C GLY A 325 -1.04 -2.29 6.12
N VAL A 326 -1.46 -3.28 5.33
CA VAL A 326 -0.59 -4.07 4.46
C VAL A 326 -0.91 -3.76 3.01
N SER A 327 0.09 -3.48 2.16
CA SER A 327 -0.06 -3.25 0.72
C SER A 327 -1.03 -2.07 0.46
N GLN A 328 -2.13 -2.26 -0.24
CA GLN A 328 -3.18 -1.25 -0.46
C GLN A 328 -3.59 -0.53 0.84
N SER A 329 -3.73 -1.27 1.93
CA SER A 329 -4.07 -0.70 3.23
C SER A 329 -2.92 0.10 3.85
N GLY A 330 -1.68 -0.25 3.57
CA GLY A 330 -0.52 0.57 3.90
C GLY A 330 -0.49 1.86 3.09
N ASN A 331 -0.84 1.80 1.80
CA ASN A 331 -1.02 2.98 0.94
C ASN A 331 -2.16 3.89 1.48
N PHE A 332 -3.23 3.30 2.03
CA PHE A 332 -4.28 4.04 2.73
C PHE A 332 -3.71 4.84 3.91
N LEU A 333 -2.88 4.24 4.75
CA LEU A 333 -2.27 4.93 5.90
C LEU A 333 -1.37 6.09 5.47
N ARG A 334 -0.63 5.94 4.38
CA ARG A 334 0.16 7.04 3.80
C ARG A 334 -0.74 8.18 3.29
N GLY A 335 -1.83 7.87 2.63
CA GLY A 335 -2.88 8.84 2.25
C GLY A 335 -3.55 9.50 3.45
N PHE A 336 -3.88 8.73 4.47
CA PHE A 336 -4.49 9.16 5.72
C PHE A 336 -3.62 10.22 6.45
N LEU A 337 -2.32 9.97 6.58
CA LEU A 337 -1.39 10.94 7.16
C LEU A 337 -1.23 12.17 6.28
N HIS A 338 -1.03 11.97 4.96
CA HIS A 338 -0.86 13.07 4.01
C HIS A 338 -2.05 14.03 4.00
N LEU A 339 -3.27 13.51 4.05
CA LEU A 339 -4.50 14.31 4.06
C LEU A 339 -4.86 14.85 5.45
N GLY A 340 -4.07 14.52 6.50
CA GLY A 340 -4.20 15.09 7.84
C GLY A 340 -5.25 14.42 8.73
N PHE A 341 -5.64 13.19 8.43
CA PHE A 341 -6.66 12.47 9.21
C PHE A 341 -6.16 11.87 10.54
N ASN A 342 -4.85 11.96 10.89
CA ASN A 342 -4.39 11.52 12.20
C ASN A 342 -4.78 12.48 13.34
N GLN A 343 -5.86 13.19 13.15
CA GLN A 343 -6.50 14.02 14.16
C GLN A 343 -8.01 13.92 14.01
N ASP A 344 -8.71 14.01 15.15
CA ASP A 344 -10.15 14.18 15.14
C ASP A 344 -10.54 15.66 14.89
N GLU A 345 -11.83 15.95 14.84
CA GLU A 345 -12.31 17.32 14.61
C GLU A 345 -11.90 18.31 15.72
N ALA A 346 -11.55 17.82 16.91
CA ALA A 346 -11.00 18.64 18.00
C ALA A 346 -9.47 18.73 17.98
N ARG A 347 -8.81 18.25 16.90
CA ARG A 347 -7.36 18.20 16.73
C ARG A 347 -6.62 17.33 17.75
N ARG A 348 -7.29 16.30 18.29
CA ARG A 348 -6.67 15.31 19.15
C ARG A 348 -6.09 14.19 18.30
N GLN A 349 -4.92 13.72 18.67
CA GLN A 349 -4.21 12.66 17.93
C GLN A 349 -4.98 11.33 17.98
N VAL A 350 -5.17 10.70 16.82
CA VAL A 350 -5.90 9.43 16.66
C VAL A 350 -4.97 8.25 16.97
N SER A 351 -3.90 8.12 16.21
CA SER A 351 -2.93 7.03 16.35
C SER A 351 -1.59 7.53 16.86
N ASP A 352 -1.01 6.83 17.83
CA ASP A 352 0.32 7.13 18.40
C ASP A 352 1.44 6.54 17.55
N GLY A 353 1.15 5.44 16.85
CA GLY A 353 2.01 4.79 15.88
C GLY A 353 1.29 4.52 14.56
N THR A 354 2.05 4.45 13.47
CA THR A 354 1.53 4.08 12.13
C THR A 354 2.50 3.15 11.43
N TRP A 355 2.02 2.00 10.96
CA TRP A 355 2.82 0.98 10.29
C TRP A 355 2.28 0.70 8.88
N PRO A 356 2.67 1.48 7.86
CA PRO A 356 2.42 1.14 6.46
C PRO A 356 3.38 0.04 6.03
N ILE A 357 2.85 -1.17 5.87
CA ILE A 357 3.58 -2.39 5.53
C ILE A 357 3.57 -2.56 4.02
N ILE A 358 4.75 -2.74 3.40
CA ILE A 358 4.90 -2.98 1.95
C ILE A 358 4.05 -2.01 1.11
N ALA A 359 4.20 -0.71 1.39
CA ALA A 359 3.35 0.37 0.86
C ALA A 359 4.20 1.41 0.12
N GLY A 360 4.46 1.19 -1.16
CA GLY A 360 5.34 2.02 -1.98
C GLY A 360 4.72 3.31 -2.52
N ARG A 361 3.44 3.60 -2.24
CA ARG A 361 2.72 4.78 -2.74
C ARG A 361 1.60 5.18 -1.80
N ARG A 362 0.77 6.16 -2.16
CA ARG A 362 -0.45 6.50 -1.43
C ARG A 362 -1.67 5.91 -2.13
N ILE A 363 -2.74 5.63 -1.38
CA ILE A 363 -4.01 5.28 -2.01
C ILE A 363 -4.69 6.56 -2.52
N ALA A 364 -5.07 6.57 -3.79
CA ALA A 364 -5.82 7.64 -4.39
C ALA A 364 -7.32 7.40 -4.23
N LEU A 365 -7.83 7.72 -3.05
CA LEU A 365 -9.23 7.52 -2.67
C LEU A 365 -10.05 8.81 -2.76
N ASN A 366 -9.41 9.97 -2.69
CA ASN A 366 -10.06 11.26 -2.46
C ASN A 366 -10.28 12.08 -3.74
N PHE A 367 -10.71 11.46 -4.81
CA PHE A 367 -11.14 12.16 -6.02
C PHE A 367 -12.47 11.61 -6.52
N ARG A 368 -13.20 12.42 -7.31
CA ARG A 368 -14.43 11.94 -7.94
C ARG A 368 -14.11 10.83 -8.93
N TRP A 369 -14.84 9.76 -8.90
CA TRP A 369 -14.63 8.54 -9.68
C TRP A 369 -13.41 7.71 -9.24
N ALA A 370 -12.97 7.88 -7.99
CA ALA A 370 -11.92 7.01 -7.44
C ALA A 370 -12.38 5.54 -7.45
N GLN A 371 -11.47 4.67 -7.84
CA GLN A 371 -11.63 3.21 -7.80
C GLN A 371 -10.31 2.60 -7.36
N PRO A 372 -10.06 2.47 -6.05
CA PRO A 372 -8.77 2.04 -5.52
C PRO A 372 -8.23 0.71 -6.09
N ASP A 373 -9.10 -0.14 -6.60
CA ASP A 373 -8.74 -1.42 -7.23
C ASP A 373 -9.34 -1.59 -8.63
N GLY A 374 -9.89 -0.53 -9.21
CA GLY A 374 -10.72 -0.66 -10.41
C GLY A 374 -10.00 -0.49 -11.72
N VAL A 375 -8.84 0.17 -11.73
CA VAL A 375 -8.06 0.43 -12.95
C VAL A 375 -6.66 -0.08 -12.73
N LEU A 376 -6.24 -0.99 -13.58
CA LEU A 376 -4.95 -1.63 -13.44
C LEU A 376 -3.82 -0.77 -13.97
N GLU A 377 -2.79 -0.74 -13.16
CA GLU A 377 -1.39 -0.49 -13.47
C GLU A 377 -1.04 0.75 -14.24
N LEU A 378 -1.34 0.82 -15.53
CA LEU A 378 -0.88 1.93 -16.33
C LEU A 378 -1.43 3.25 -15.82
N TYR A 379 -2.72 3.31 -15.52
CA TYR A 379 -3.42 4.52 -15.10
C TYR A 379 -3.70 4.56 -13.59
N GLU A 380 -2.91 3.87 -12.81
CA GLU A 380 -3.12 3.85 -11.38
C GLU A 380 -2.64 5.12 -10.72
N ALA A 381 -3.59 5.92 -10.22
CA ALA A 381 -3.32 7.05 -9.35
C ALA A 381 -2.75 6.56 -8.00
N GLY A 382 -1.91 7.38 -7.36
CA GLY A 382 -1.30 7.07 -6.06
C GLY A 382 0.13 7.54 -5.93
N SER A 383 0.72 8.02 -7.03
CA SER A 383 2.04 8.63 -7.05
C SER A 383 1.99 10.16 -7.17
N GLU A 384 0.81 10.76 -7.15
CA GLU A 384 0.61 12.20 -7.17
C GLU A 384 1.00 12.83 -5.83
N GLY A 385 1.60 14.03 -5.86
CA GLY A 385 2.10 14.74 -4.69
C GLY A 385 3.28 14.04 -4.00
N PRO A 386 3.55 14.34 -2.72
CA PRO A 386 4.71 13.80 -2.01
C PRO A 386 4.54 12.31 -1.71
N GLN A 387 5.60 11.54 -1.98
CA GLN A 387 5.72 10.12 -1.60
C GLN A 387 6.70 9.92 -0.43
N TRP A 388 7.39 10.96 -0.02
CA TRP A 388 8.44 11.01 0.99
C TRP A 388 7.92 11.60 2.31
N TRP A 389 8.56 11.24 3.41
CA TRP A 389 8.17 11.68 4.75
C TRP A 389 8.62 13.11 5.08
N ALA A 390 9.87 13.44 4.72
CA ALA A 390 10.42 14.79 4.92
C ALA A 390 10.04 15.73 3.78
N ASP A 391 10.28 17.03 3.97
CA ASP A 391 9.99 18.03 2.95
C ASP A 391 10.98 17.95 1.79
N TYR A 392 10.49 17.75 0.61
CA TYR A 392 11.24 17.75 -0.64
C TYR A 392 10.50 18.62 -1.67
N GLU A 393 11.27 19.40 -2.45
CA GLU A 393 10.75 20.20 -3.56
C GLU A 393 10.75 19.37 -4.83
N ASP A 394 9.57 19.05 -5.34
CA ASP A 394 9.42 18.27 -6.55
C ASP A 394 9.52 19.14 -7.81
N ARG A 395 10.73 19.46 -8.19
CA ARG A 395 11.00 20.32 -9.36
C ARG A 395 10.66 19.66 -10.68
N VAL A 396 10.72 18.34 -10.74
CA VAL A 396 10.44 17.58 -11.98
C VAL A 396 8.97 17.72 -12.38
N ARG A 397 8.06 17.67 -11.39
CA ARG A 397 6.62 17.86 -11.60
C ARG A 397 6.15 19.29 -11.33
N GLY A 398 7.05 20.19 -10.92
CA GLY A 398 6.70 21.57 -10.57
C GLY A 398 5.84 21.70 -9.32
N LEU A 399 5.93 20.76 -8.38
CA LEU A 399 5.15 20.78 -7.15
C LEU A 399 5.92 21.43 -6.00
N PRO A 400 5.21 22.10 -5.08
CA PRO A 400 5.85 22.82 -3.97
C PRO A 400 6.54 21.86 -2.99
N ARG A 401 7.48 22.41 -2.20
CA ARG A 401 8.17 21.68 -1.15
C ARG A 401 7.19 21.20 -0.08
N ARG A 402 7.00 19.88 0.01
CA ARG A 402 6.08 19.20 0.93
C ARG A 402 6.54 17.79 1.27
N GLY A 403 6.00 17.24 2.37
CA GLY A 403 6.14 15.84 2.76
C GLY A 403 4.81 15.27 3.27
N ILE A 404 4.73 13.97 3.43
CA ILE A 404 3.53 13.28 3.94
C ILE A 404 3.14 13.79 5.34
N LEU A 405 4.12 14.19 6.16
CA LEU A 405 3.90 14.61 7.54
C LEU A 405 3.52 16.10 7.70
N ASP A 406 3.39 16.88 6.64
CA ASP A 406 3.16 18.33 6.73
C ASP A 406 1.96 18.71 7.58
N ARG A 407 0.81 18.07 7.32
CA ARG A 407 -0.43 18.42 8.01
C ARG A 407 -0.41 18.03 9.48
N CYS A 408 0.13 16.86 9.80
CA CYS A 408 0.25 16.44 11.19
C CYS A 408 1.28 17.25 11.98
N ARG A 409 2.39 17.71 11.35
CA ARG A 409 3.36 18.63 11.97
C ARG A 409 2.70 19.96 12.34
N ALA A 410 1.86 20.50 11.46
CA ALA A 410 1.17 21.76 11.70
C ALA A 410 0.21 21.70 12.91
N THR A 411 -0.24 20.51 13.32
CA THR A 411 -1.20 20.32 14.41
C THR A 411 -0.62 19.56 15.61
N GLY A 412 0.64 19.11 15.53
CA GLY A 412 1.27 18.33 16.60
C GLY A 412 0.74 16.90 16.73
N THR A 413 0.15 16.34 15.68
CA THR A 413 -0.49 15.01 15.69
C THR A 413 0.27 13.96 14.88
N CYS A 414 1.56 14.18 14.61
CA CYS A 414 2.37 13.19 13.91
C CYS A 414 2.63 11.95 14.76
N PRO A 415 2.34 10.75 14.25
CA PRO A 415 2.64 9.50 14.93
C PRO A 415 4.13 9.14 14.83
N LYS A 416 4.55 8.15 15.61
CA LYS A 416 5.75 7.37 15.32
C LYS A 416 5.44 6.49 14.10
N VAL A 417 6.39 6.37 13.17
CA VAL A 417 6.18 5.59 11.94
C VAL A 417 7.26 4.52 11.82
N ILE A 418 6.86 3.29 11.60
CA ILE A 418 7.73 2.26 11.02
C ILE A 418 7.16 1.88 9.68
N GLU A 419 8.00 1.86 8.64
CA GLU A 419 7.67 1.28 7.35
C GLU A 419 8.68 0.21 6.97
N HIS A 420 8.23 -0.82 6.26
CA HIS A 420 9.14 -1.79 5.68
C HIS A 420 8.65 -2.23 4.30
N PHE A 421 9.60 -2.65 3.48
CA PHE A 421 9.41 -3.01 2.09
C PHE A 421 10.19 -4.27 1.76
N GLY A 422 9.70 -5.05 0.83
CA GLY A 422 10.47 -6.06 0.11
C GLY A 422 11.01 -5.52 -1.21
N ALA A 423 11.74 -6.34 -1.93
CA ALA A 423 12.29 -5.97 -3.23
C ALA A 423 11.20 -5.72 -4.29
N ALA A 424 10.08 -6.43 -4.24
CA ALA A 424 8.99 -6.24 -5.18
C ALA A 424 8.40 -4.81 -5.15
N GLU A 425 8.50 -4.09 -4.03
CA GLU A 425 8.06 -2.69 -3.96
C GLU A 425 8.93 -1.78 -4.84
N VAL A 426 10.22 -2.10 -4.98
CA VAL A 426 11.14 -1.38 -5.87
C VAL A 426 10.84 -1.71 -7.33
N TRP A 427 10.74 -2.99 -7.66
CA TRP A 427 10.65 -3.45 -9.05
C TRP A 427 9.26 -3.25 -9.65
N GLU A 428 8.21 -3.39 -8.85
CA GLU A 428 6.85 -3.54 -9.35
C GLU A 428 5.88 -2.47 -8.81
N LEU A 429 6.10 -1.96 -7.59
CA LEU A 429 5.15 -1.08 -6.92
C LEU A 429 5.62 0.37 -6.79
N LYS A 430 6.54 0.82 -7.64
CA LYS A 430 6.86 2.24 -7.88
C LYS A 430 7.50 2.96 -6.69
N LEU A 431 8.09 2.24 -5.73
CA LEU A 431 8.71 2.79 -4.53
C LEU A 431 9.88 3.77 -4.73
N PRO A 432 10.75 3.65 -5.77
CA PRO A 432 12.03 4.36 -5.78
C PRO A 432 11.96 5.87 -5.58
N ILE A 433 10.89 6.53 -6.00
CA ILE A 433 10.76 7.99 -5.82
C ILE A 433 10.64 8.41 -4.35
N GLU A 434 10.26 7.50 -3.46
CA GLU A 434 10.15 7.80 -2.03
C GLU A 434 11.50 8.07 -1.38
N TRP A 435 12.55 7.42 -1.87
CA TRP A 435 13.88 7.48 -1.27
C TRP A 435 14.71 8.64 -1.79
N VAL A 436 14.63 8.91 -3.08
CA VAL A 436 15.51 9.84 -3.80
C VAL A 436 14.77 10.96 -4.54
N GLY A 437 13.47 11.05 -4.38
CA GLY A 437 12.63 12.02 -5.08
C GLY A 437 12.49 11.74 -6.58
N THR A 438 11.90 12.68 -7.28
CA THR A 438 11.61 12.57 -8.71
C THR A 438 12.82 12.86 -9.60
N ASP A 439 13.83 13.58 -9.11
CA ASP A 439 15.08 13.86 -9.84
C ASP A 439 16.18 12.82 -9.60
N ALA A 440 16.03 11.96 -8.60
CA ALA A 440 16.96 10.89 -8.22
C ALA A 440 18.42 11.38 -8.01
N LYS A 441 18.60 12.61 -7.47
CA LYS A 441 19.93 13.22 -7.30
C LYS A 441 20.48 13.17 -5.88
N ARG A 442 19.61 12.94 -4.89
CA ARG A 442 19.98 12.94 -3.47
C ARG A 442 19.05 12.07 -2.66
N ASP A 443 19.59 11.52 -1.59
CA ASP A 443 18.77 10.85 -0.58
C ASP A 443 17.86 11.86 0.12
N ILE A 444 16.58 11.51 0.27
CA ILE A 444 15.66 12.31 1.07
C ILE A 444 15.80 11.89 2.53
N PRO A 445 16.11 12.81 3.47
CA PRO A 445 16.30 12.46 4.86
C PRO A 445 15.03 11.88 5.47
N ILE A 446 15.19 10.97 6.43
CA ILE A 446 14.09 10.39 7.19
C ILE A 446 13.91 11.19 8.49
N PRO A 447 12.69 11.67 8.82
CA PRO A 447 12.42 12.34 10.09
C PRO A 447 12.68 11.43 11.30
N THR A 448 13.03 12.00 12.45
CA THR A 448 13.39 11.25 13.66
C THR A 448 12.27 10.35 14.21
N ASN A 449 11.02 10.70 13.91
CA ASN A 449 9.85 9.88 14.26
C ASN A 449 9.50 8.82 13.21
N VAL A 450 10.39 8.57 12.22
CA VAL A 450 10.21 7.56 11.17
C VAL A 450 11.37 6.57 11.19
N ARG A 451 11.09 5.28 10.97
CA ARG A 451 12.06 4.23 10.70
C ARG A 451 11.69 3.50 9.42
N ARG A 452 12.70 3.24 8.59
CA ARG A 452 12.55 2.55 7.30
C ARG A 452 13.43 1.32 7.24
N TYR A 453 12.81 0.18 6.87
CA TYR A 453 13.51 -1.09 6.70
C TYR A 453 13.25 -1.67 5.33
N TYR A 454 14.31 -2.05 4.66
CA TYR A 454 14.24 -2.74 3.36
C TYR A 454 14.66 -4.18 3.55
N ILE A 455 13.82 -5.12 3.09
CA ILE A 455 14.09 -6.56 3.13
C ILE A 455 14.54 -6.97 1.73
N PRO A 456 15.85 -7.12 1.48
CA PRO A 456 16.40 -7.29 0.15
C PRO A 456 16.05 -8.65 -0.46
N SER A 457 15.97 -8.70 -1.79
CA SER A 457 15.79 -9.92 -2.57
C SER A 457 14.53 -10.71 -2.23
N THR A 458 13.46 -10.07 -1.78
CA THR A 458 12.20 -10.73 -1.44
C THR A 458 11.08 -10.38 -2.44
N THR A 459 9.97 -11.08 -2.35
CA THR A 459 8.71 -10.73 -3.04
C THR A 459 7.84 -9.81 -2.18
N HIS A 460 6.65 -9.43 -2.70
CA HIS A 460 5.67 -8.59 -2.03
C HIS A 460 5.08 -9.26 -0.81
N GLY A 461 5.30 -9.27 0.29
CA GLY A 461 4.80 -9.98 1.48
C GLY A 461 5.66 -11.15 1.91
N GLY A 462 6.73 -11.43 1.18
CA GLY A 462 7.68 -12.48 1.48
C GLY A 462 7.27 -13.87 0.98
N GLY A 463 8.26 -14.74 0.84
CA GLY A 463 8.07 -16.16 0.52
C GLY A 463 7.80 -17.02 1.75
N GLY A 464 7.58 -18.29 1.53
CA GLY A 464 7.26 -19.27 2.57
C GLY A 464 8.44 -19.69 3.46
N GLY A 465 9.65 -19.21 3.19
CA GLY A 465 10.86 -19.63 3.90
C GLY A 465 11.30 -21.05 3.56
N GLY A 466 12.13 -21.60 4.47
CA GLY A 466 12.67 -22.95 4.34
C GLY A 466 13.98 -23.04 3.56
N PHE A 467 14.73 -24.11 3.83
CA PHE A 467 16.03 -24.35 3.22
C PHE A 467 15.94 -25.54 2.25
N THR A 468 15.75 -25.23 0.96
CA THR A 468 15.65 -26.27 -0.10
C THR A 468 16.49 -25.88 -1.32
N GLU A 469 17.21 -26.85 -1.87
CA GLU A 469 18.01 -26.68 -3.09
C GLU A 469 17.13 -26.51 -4.32
N THR A 470 15.92 -27.03 -4.30
CA THR A 470 15.01 -27.02 -5.44
C THR A 470 13.67 -26.41 -5.02
N PRO A 471 13.32 -25.24 -5.52
CA PRO A 471 11.98 -24.68 -5.30
C PRO A 471 10.91 -25.60 -5.91
N THR A 472 9.90 -25.92 -5.14
CA THR A 472 8.88 -26.91 -5.56
C THR A 472 7.63 -26.26 -6.15
N ALA A 473 7.40 -25.00 -5.90
CA ALA A 473 6.22 -24.30 -6.37
C ALA A 473 6.56 -23.32 -7.50
N PRO A 474 5.92 -23.45 -8.68
CA PRO A 474 6.04 -22.41 -9.70
C PRO A 474 5.37 -21.14 -9.17
N ALA A 475 5.98 -19.99 -9.41
CA ALA A 475 5.33 -18.72 -9.21
C ALA A 475 4.16 -18.59 -10.19
N ARG A 476 3.11 -17.89 -9.78
CA ARG A 476 1.97 -17.53 -10.62
C ARG A 476 1.78 -16.03 -10.57
N CYS A 477 1.59 -15.45 -11.74
CA CYS A 477 1.28 -14.02 -11.79
C CYS A 477 -0.09 -13.75 -11.16
N PRO A 478 -0.28 -12.60 -10.45
CA PRO A 478 -1.48 -12.37 -9.68
C PRO A 478 -2.73 -12.27 -10.52
N GLY A 479 -3.80 -12.79 -9.95
CA GLY A 479 -5.15 -12.59 -10.44
C GLY A 479 -5.40 -13.11 -11.85
N ASN A 480 -6.48 -12.63 -12.42
CA ASN A 480 -6.92 -12.96 -13.79
C ASN A 480 -6.24 -12.08 -14.84
N THR A 481 -5.32 -11.22 -14.45
CA THR A 481 -4.84 -10.12 -15.29
C THR A 481 -3.60 -10.47 -16.06
N TYR A 482 -2.64 -11.17 -15.42
CA TYR A 482 -1.30 -11.33 -15.97
C TYR A 482 -0.94 -12.76 -16.38
N GLY A 483 -1.58 -13.75 -15.83
CA GLY A 483 -1.19 -15.15 -16.01
C GLY A 483 -1.46 -15.75 -17.40
N GLY A 484 -2.02 -15.00 -18.33
CA GLY A 484 -2.49 -15.52 -19.61
C GLY A 484 -3.76 -16.35 -19.50
N PRO A 485 -4.27 -16.90 -20.63
CA PRO A 485 -5.49 -17.69 -20.63
C PRO A 485 -5.31 -18.97 -19.79
N PRO A 486 -6.34 -19.39 -19.04
CA PRO A 486 -6.33 -20.70 -18.40
C PRO A 486 -6.12 -21.82 -19.42
N ASP A 487 -5.44 -22.88 -19.00
CA ASP A 487 -5.36 -24.10 -19.79
C ASP A 487 -6.74 -24.81 -19.89
N ALA A 488 -6.78 -25.96 -20.59
CA ALA A 488 -7.99 -26.74 -20.75
C ALA A 488 -8.63 -27.21 -19.42
N ASN A 489 -7.88 -27.19 -18.31
CA ASN A 489 -8.32 -27.54 -16.96
C ASN A 489 -8.63 -26.30 -16.12
N GLY A 490 -8.56 -25.10 -16.68
CA GLY A 490 -8.78 -23.83 -15.99
C GLY A 490 -7.60 -23.35 -15.15
N ALA A 491 -6.42 -23.95 -15.29
CA ALA A 491 -5.21 -23.52 -14.56
C ALA A 491 -4.51 -22.38 -15.29
N ILE A 492 -4.18 -21.33 -14.52
CA ILE A 492 -3.39 -20.19 -15.01
C ILE A 492 -1.93 -20.64 -15.22
N PRO A 493 -1.27 -20.30 -16.36
CA PRO A 493 0.12 -20.63 -16.61
C PRO A 493 1.05 -20.14 -15.49
N PRO A 494 2.12 -20.89 -15.18
CA PRO A 494 3.11 -20.40 -14.23
C PRO A 494 3.87 -19.20 -14.80
N ALA A 495 4.47 -18.40 -13.92
CA ALA A 495 5.48 -17.42 -14.32
C ALA A 495 6.76 -18.11 -14.80
N LEU A 496 7.69 -17.34 -15.37
CA LEU A 496 8.96 -17.87 -15.92
C LEU A 496 9.81 -18.54 -14.84
N LEU A 497 9.95 -17.90 -13.68
CA LEU A 497 10.79 -18.38 -12.59
C LEU A 497 9.94 -19.04 -11.50
N ALA A 498 10.55 -19.95 -10.76
CA ALA A 498 9.95 -20.50 -9.54
C ALA A 498 9.72 -19.40 -8.48
N ALA A 499 8.82 -19.65 -7.55
CA ALA A 499 8.46 -18.68 -6.51
C ALA A 499 9.66 -18.39 -5.59
N ASN A 500 9.88 -17.12 -5.31
CA ASN A 500 10.90 -16.64 -4.37
C ASN A 500 10.58 -17.10 -2.94
N PRO A 501 11.47 -17.85 -2.27
CA PRO A 501 11.20 -18.36 -0.92
C PRO A 501 11.58 -17.39 0.22
N VAL A 502 12.27 -16.28 -0.04
CA VAL A 502 12.80 -15.39 1.01
C VAL A 502 11.65 -14.80 1.83
N PRO A 503 11.57 -15.05 3.16
CA PRO A 503 10.46 -14.65 3.98
C PRO A 503 10.60 -13.23 4.53
N HIS A 504 9.47 -12.62 4.89
CA HIS A 504 9.40 -11.42 5.74
C HIS A 504 9.15 -11.75 7.21
N THR A 505 8.61 -12.93 7.50
CA THR A 505 7.97 -13.29 8.77
C THR A 505 8.85 -13.00 9.98
N GLU A 506 10.08 -13.44 9.98
CA GLU A 506 10.98 -13.33 11.14
C GLU A 506 11.34 -11.85 11.40
N THR A 507 11.65 -11.11 10.32
CA THR A 507 11.92 -9.67 10.41
C THR A 507 10.70 -8.90 10.89
N VAL A 508 9.50 -9.22 10.40
CA VAL A 508 8.23 -8.61 10.82
C VAL A 508 7.91 -8.89 12.28
N ASN A 509 8.24 -10.12 12.79
CA ASN A 509 8.09 -10.42 14.20
C ASN A 509 8.94 -9.50 15.07
N ALA A 510 10.22 -9.31 14.72
CA ALA A 510 11.11 -8.41 15.45
C ALA A 510 10.65 -6.94 15.37
N ILE A 511 10.27 -6.45 14.18
CA ILE A 511 9.76 -5.09 13.98
C ILE A 511 8.51 -4.85 14.83
N ARG A 512 7.60 -5.82 14.92
CA ARG A 512 6.36 -5.71 15.73
C ARG A 512 6.67 -5.47 17.21
N VAL A 513 7.60 -6.23 17.79
CA VAL A 513 8.02 -6.06 19.18
C VAL A 513 8.66 -4.68 19.38
N HIS A 514 9.57 -4.28 18.49
CA HIS A 514 10.23 -2.98 18.58
C HIS A 514 9.26 -1.82 18.42
N PHE A 515 8.26 -1.92 17.53
CA PHE A 515 7.30 -0.84 17.34
C PHE A 515 6.36 -0.70 18.55
N ARG A 516 5.91 -1.82 19.09
CA ARG A 516 5.15 -1.85 20.34
C ARG A 516 5.92 -1.15 21.46
N ASP A 517 7.18 -1.51 21.68
CA ASP A 517 8.02 -0.91 22.69
C ASP A 517 8.30 0.59 22.44
N TRP A 518 8.50 0.96 21.20
CA TRP A 518 8.69 2.37 20.86
C TRP A 518 7.45 3.21 21.18
N VAL A 519 6.27 2.72 20.84
CA VAL A 519 5.01 3.45 21.08
C VAL A 519 4.71 3.53 22.56
N MET A 520 4.78 2.41 23.30
CA MET A 520 4.34 2.31 24.71
C MET A 520 5.40 2.80 25.70
N ASN A 521 6.67 2.51 25.44
CA ASN A 521 7.76 2.70 26.40
C ASN A 521 8.78 3.76 25.95
N GLY A 522 8.72 4.22 24.69
CA GLY A 522 9.71 5.14 24.12
C GLY A 522 11.04 4.49 23.73
N THR A 523 11.16 3.15 23.85
CA THR A 523 12.37 2.42 23.48
C THR A 523 12.58 2.48 21.98
N LEU A 524 13.70 3.05 21.53
CA LEU A 524 13.97 3.23 20.10
C LEU A 524 14.17 1.86 19.40
N PRO A 525 13.52 1.66 18.23
CA PRO A 525 13.78 0.51 17.38
C PRO A 525 15.18 0.61 16.74
N PRO A 526 15.66 -0.44 16.05
CA PRO A 526 16.87 -0.36 15.23
C PRO A 526 16.87 0.87 14.32
N GLN A 527 18.06 1.36 13.97
CA GLN A 527 18.19 2.42 12.98
C GLN A 527 17.64 1.99 11.63
N SER A 528 17.25 2.96 10.79
CA SER A 528 16.78 2.69 9.44
C SER A 528 17.86 2.00 8.61
N VAL A 529 17.47 0.94 7.87
CA VAL A 529 18.38 0.17 7.02
C VAL A 529 17.74 -0.05 5.65
N TYR A 530 18.25 0.63 4.64
CA TYR A 530 17.77 0.59 3.26
C TYR A 530 18.85 1.09 2.30
N PRO A 531 18.81 0.77 0.99
CA PRO A 531 19.77 1.27 0.01
C PRO A 531 19.67 2.79 -0.15
N THR A 532 20.82 3.47 -0.23
CA THR A 532 20.92 4.93 -0.45
C THR A 532 21.90 5.26 -1.59
N LEU A 533 21.90 6.49 -2.08
CA LEU A 533 22.85 6.95 -3.10
C LEU A 533 24.29 7.02 -2.58
N ARG A 534 24.49 7.25 -1.29
CA ARG A 534 25.81 7.43 -0.64
C ARG A 534 26.26 6.24 0.21
N GLY A 535 25.55 5.09 0.13
CA GLY A 535 25.76 3.94 1.01
C GLY A 535 24.82 3.96 2.23
N LEU A 536 25.02 3.03 3.16
CA LEU A 536 24.24 3.00 4.41
C LEU A 536 24.63 4.19 5.28
N ARG A 537 23.70 5.08 5.55
CA ARG A 537 23.88 6.08 6.60
C ARG A 537 23.75 5.41 7.95
N VAL A 538 24.81 5.38 8.74
CA VAL A 538 24.74 5.09 10.16
C VAL A 538 24.49 6.44 10.85
N GLU A 539 23.29 6.66 11.41
CA GLU A 539 23.01 7.84 12.23
C GLU A 539 23.95 7.83 13.45
N GLY A 540 24.79 8.83 13.57
CA GLY A 540 25.72 8.96 14.70
C GLY A 540 27.00 9.75 14.37
N GLU A 541 27.21 10.11 13.13
CA GLU A 541 28.33 10.99 12.74
C GLU A 541 27.76 12.35 12.25
N ASP A 542 27.08 13.10 13.12
CA ASP A 542 26.88 14.52 12.94
C ASP A 542 28.18 15.25 13.35
N GLY A 543 29.18 15.17 12.48
CA GLY A 543 30.32 16.04 12.46
C GLY A 543 30.14 17.03 11.32
N ASP A 544 30.11 18.32 11.65
CA ASP A 544 30.09 19.47 10.78
C ASP A 544 30.90 19.26 9.49
N ASP A 545 30.21 19.09 8.36
CA ASP A 545 30.79 19.25 7.02
C ASP A 545 29.84 20.03 6.11
N GLU A 546 29.72 21.34 6.44
CA GLU A 546 29.54 22.37 5.43
C GLU A 546 30.95 22.70 4.87
N ARG A 547 31.18 22.30 3.64
CA ARG A 547 32.20 22.68 2.66
C ARG A 547 32.95 21.48 2.07
N ASP A 548 32.46 21.00 0.96
CA ASP A 548 33.31 20.69 -0.17
C ASP A 548 32.46 20.59 -1.47
N GLU A 549 32.25 21.76 -2.09
CA GLU A 549 31.96 21.83 -3.51
C GLU A 549 33.28 21.71 -4.27
N GLY A 550 33.42 20.59 -4.99
CA GLY A 550 34.42 20.48 -6.06
C GLY A 550 35.69 19.75 -5.72
N LYS A 551 35.68 18.43 -5.77
CA LYS A 551 36.83 17.63 -6.23
C LYS A 551 36.34 16.40 -7.00
N ASP A 552 36.73 16.37 -8.27
CA ASP A 552 36.74 15.21 -9.15
C ASP A 552 37.61 14.12 -8.50
N ASP A 553 36.97 13.08 -7.92
CA ASP A 553 37.70 11.87 -7.48
C ASP A 553 37.76 10.87 -8.62
N ARG A 554 38.75 11.07 -9.50
CA ARG A 554 39.39 9.99 -10.24
C ARG A 554 40.51 9.46 -9.38
N ASP A 555 40.53 8.13 -9.21
CA ASP A 555 41.58 7.31 -8.63
C ASP A 555 41.76 7.38 -7.08
N ASN A 556 41.16 6.40 -6.41
CA ASN A 556 41.95 5.58 -5.47
C ASN A 556 41.21 4.27 -5.16
N ASN A 557 41.54 3.25 -5.89
CA ASN A 557 41.16 1.87 -5.63
C ASN A 557 42.25 1.26 -4.74
N GLN A 558 42.09 1.29 -3.42
CA GLN A 558 42.70 0.38 -2.45
C GLN A 558 42.26 0.76 -1.02
N GLY A 559 41.30 0.03 -0.47
CA GLY A 559 40.85 0.13 0.91
C GLY A 559 39.73 -0.88 1.17
N GLU A 560 40.11 -2.09 1.57
CA GLU A 560 39.17 -3.09 2.08
C GLU A 560 38.37 -2.52 3.25
N GLY A 561 37.02 -2.52 3.14
CA GLY A 561 36.16 -2.40 4.31
C GLY A 561 35.22 -1.21 4.40
N ARG A 562 34.44 -0.91 3.37
CA ARG A 562 33.11 -0.29 3.43
C ARG A 562 32.49 -0.38 2.04
N GLU A 563 31.99 -1.55 1.67
CA GLU A 563 31.15 -1.66 0.47
C GLU A 563 29.85 -0.91 0.72
N GLY A 564 29.79 0.33 0.22
CA GLY A 564 28.58 1.12 0.21
C GLY A 564 27.52 0.47 -0.66
N HIS A 565 26.32 0.27 -0.12
CA HIS A 565 25.18 -0.27 -0.83
C HIS A 565 24.45 0.86 -1.53
N PHE A 566 24.72 1.08 -2.80
CA PHE A 566 24.20 2.21 -3.54
C PHE A 566 22.92 1.87 -4.31
N LEU A 567 22.04 2.86 -4.44
CA LEU A 567 21.03 2.87 -5.50
C LEU A 567 21.70 3.30 -6.82
N VAL A 568 21.38 2.57 -7.87
CA VAL A 568 21.97 2.75 -9.21
C VAL A 568 20.89 2.77 -10.29
N GLU A 569 21.26 3.16 -11.49
CA GLU A 569 20.41 3.03 -12.67
C GLU A 569 20.05 1.56 -12.92
N PRO A 570 18.82 1.24 -13.40
CA PRO A 570 18.37 -0.12 -13.63
C PRO A 570 18.98 -0.72 -14.90
N THR A 571 20.30 -0.83 -14.94
CA THR A 571 21.05 -1.51 -16.01
C THR A 571 21.88 -2.64 -15.42
N LEU A 572 22.11 -3.70 -16.16
CA LEU A 572 22.93 -4.84 -15.71
C LEU A 572 24.32 -4.40 -15.25
N GLU A 573 24.91 -3.45 -15.96
CA GLU A 573 26.26 -2.95 -15.67
C GLU A 573 26.28 -2.13 -14.36
N ALA A 574 25.37 -1.16 -14.22
CA ALA A 574 25.31 -0.30 -13.03
C ALA A 574 24.98 -1.11 -11.77
N MET A 575 24.09 -2.11 -11.90
CA MET A 575 23.73 -3.01 -10.81
C MET A 575 24.86 -3.97 -10.42
N GLY A 576 25.80 -4.26 -11.32
CA GLY A 576 26.74 -5.35 -11.17
C GLY A 576 26.10 -6.73 -11.38
N PHE A 577 25.00 -6.80 -12.14
CA PHE A 577 24.22 -8.02 -12.31
C PHE A 577 24.97 -9.06 -13.15
N PRO A 578 25.11 -10.31 -12.68
CA PRO A 578 25.86 -11.33 -13.39
C PRO A 578 25.17 -11.74 -14.68
N ARG A 579 25.93 -11.76 -15.78
CA ARG A 579 25.42 -12.22 -17.09
C ARG A 579 25.47 -13.73 -17.18
N GLY A 580 24.48 -14.32 -17.87
CA GLY A 580 24.49 -15.77 -18.17
C GLY A 580 23.98 -16.65 -17.03
N ILE A 581 23.18 -16.13 -16.10
CA ILE A 581 22.45 -16.95 -15.13
C ILE A 581 21.52 -17.90 -15.90
N PRO A 582 21.64 -19.24 -15.72
CA PRO A 582 20.77 -20.20 -16.40
C PRO A 582 19.29 -19.96 -16.09
N GLY A 583 18.42 -20.08 -17.11
CA GLY A 583 16.99 -19.91 -16.97
C GLY A 583 16.49 -18.46 -17.05
N LEU A 584 17.40 -17.47 -17.05
CA LEU A 584 17.02 -16.10 -17.38
C LEU A 584 17.06 -15.88 -18.90
N PRO A 585 16.14 -15.07 -19.45
CA PRO A 585 16.17 -14.74 -20.87
C PRO A 585 17.44 -13.96 -21.20
N ALA A 586 18.08 -14.31 -22.32
CA ALA A 586 19.28 -13.62 -22.80
C ALA A 586 19.00 -12.18 -23.25
N LYS A 587 17.79 -11.92 -23.67
CA LYS A 587 17.25 -10.59 -24.00
C LYS A 587 15.80 -10.56 -23.54
N VAL A 588 15.44 -9.49 -22.87
CA VAL A 588 14.04 -9.14 -22.71
C VAL A 588 13.60 -8.48 -24.02
N PRO A 589 12.40 -8.80 -24.53
CA PRO A 589 11.85 -8.07 -25.66
C PRO A 589 11.94 -6.58 -25.38
N GLU A 590 12.36 -5.81 -26.38
CA GLU A 590 12.47 -4.37 -26.25
C GLU A 590 11.15 -3.81 -25.72
N ALA A 591 11.16 -3.32 -24.47
CA ALA A 591 10.05 -2.54 -23.97
C ALA A 591 9.86 -1.39 -24.95
N ALA A 592 8.65 -1.22 -25.47
CA ALA A 592 8.37 -0.21 -26.46
C ALA A 592 8.87 1.16 -25.96
N ILE A 593 9.59 1.87 -26.79
CA ILE A 593 10.20 3.15 -26.45
C ILE A 593 9.07 4.17 -26.35
N LEU A 594 8.91 4.81 -25.18
CA LEU A 594 8.05 5.97 -25.02
C LEU A 594 8.59 7.07 -25.94
N THR A 595 7.74 7.55 -26.83
CA THR A 595 7.99 8.78 -27.56
C THR A 595 7.30 9.94 -26.85
N SER A 596 7.99 11.08 -26.75
CA SER A 596 7.36 12.33 -26.34
C SER A 596 6.28 12.72 -27.37
N ARG A 597 5.45 13.69 -27.01
CA ARG A 597 4.46 14.31 -27.89
C ARG A 597 5.04 14.73 -29.26
N ASP A 598 6.35 14.95 -29.34
CA ASP A 598 7.11 15.40 -30.50
C ASP A 598 7.87 14.26 -31.21
N GLY A 599 7.60 13.00 -30.87
CA GLY A 599 8.25 11.84 -31.48
C GLY A 599 9.70 11.58 -31.00
N VAL A 600 10.16 12.31 -29.99
CA VAL A 600 11.50 12.09 -29.41
C VAL A 600 11.43 10.96 -28.39
N PRO A 601 12.35 9.98 -28.40
CA PRO A 601 12.41 8.94 -27.39
C PRO A 601 12.62 9.54 -26.00
N LEU A 602 11.66 9.34 -25.09
CA LEU A 602 11.73 9.82 -23.69
C LEU A 602 12.60 8.94 -22.81
N ALA A 603 12.80 7.69 -23.19
CA ALA A 603 13.66 6.77 -22.46
C ALA A 603 14.36 5.81 -23.44
N ARG A 604 15.57 5.42 -23.12
CA ARG A 604 16.18 4.24 -23.75
C ARG A 604 15.40 3.01 -23.29
N PRO A 605 15.43 1.88 -24.08
CA PRO A 605 14.86 0.61 -23.66
C PRO A 605 15.36 0.35 -22.23
N ILE A 606 14.42 0.23 -21.30
CA ILE A 606 14.76 0.44 -19.91
C ILE A 606 15.60 -0.69 -19.42
N VAL A 607 15.59 -1.87 -19.98
CA VAL A 607 16.36 -2.95 -19.38
C VAL A 607 16.39 -4.20 -20.19
N GLU A 608 17.57 -4.79 -20.30
CA GLU A 608 17.69 -6.14 -20.79
C GLU A 608 17.17 -7.17 -19.76
N VAL A 609 17.35 -6.99 -18.49
CA VAL A 609 16.87 -7.67 -17.28
C VAL A 609 17.55 -6.96 -16.10
N PRO A 610 16.90 -6.68 -14.97
CA PRO A 610 15.54 -6.99 -14.58
C PRO A 610 14.53 -5.91 -15.00
N PHE A 611 13.26 -6.24 -14.90
CA PHE A 611 12.16 -5.34 -15.17
C PHE A 611 11.88 -4.41 -14.00
N ILE A 612 11.53 -3.16 -14.29
CA ILE A 612 11.04 -2.24 -13.30
C ILE A 612 9.76 -1.58 -13.79
N ASN A 613 8.77 -1.47 -12.91
CA ASN A 613 7.57 -0.72 -13.16
C ASN A 613 7.82 0.77 -12.88
N PRO A 614 7.92 1.64 -13.89
CA PRO A 614 8.26 3.02 -13.71
C PRO A 614 7.11 3.81 -13.07
N VAL A 615 7.46 4.91 -12.42
CA VAL A 615 6.49 5.93 -11.99
C VAL A 615 6.21 6.85 -13.18
N LEU A 616 4.93 6.99 -13.52
CA LEU A 616 4.48 7.85 -14.60
C LEU A 616 3.80 9.10 -14.05
N ASP A 617 4.09 10.26 -14.64
CA ASP A 617 3.39 11.50 -14.39
C ASP A 617 2.30 11.68 -15.47
N TYR A 618 1.03 11.71 -15.05
CA TYR A 618 -0.12 11.76 -15.92
C TYR A 618 -0.74 13.15 -16.01
N ASP A 619 -1.35 13.45 -17.13
CA ASP A 619 -2.27 14.57 -17.27
C ASP A 619 -3.72 14.11 -17.02
N TRP A 620 -4.16 14.23 -15.80
CA TRP A 620 -5.53 13.90 -15.40
C TRP A 620 -6.55 14.98 -15.77
N GLY A 621 -6.09 16.10 -16.31
CA GLY A 621 -6.91 17.26 -16.68
C GLY A 621 -6.95 18.36 -15.64
N PRO A 622 -7.54 19.53 -15.98
CA PRO A 622 -7.41 20.77 -15.22
C PRO A 622 -8.18 20.80 -13.89
N LEU A 623 -9.12 19.87 -13.66
CA LEU A 623 -9.90 19.79 -12.42
C LEU A 623 -9.31 18.81 -11.41
N PHE A 624 -8.22 18.15 -11.75
CA PHE A 624 -7.50 17.25 -10.87
C PHE A 624 -6.36 17.99 -10.17
N ASN A 625 -6.20 17.77 -8.85
CA ASN A 625 -5.12 18.37 -8.08
C ASN A 625 -3.93 17.41 -7.99
N PRO A 626 -2.84 17.63 -8.73
CA PRO A 626 -1.67 16.74 -8.71
C PRO A 626 -0.87 16.82 -7.40
N SER A 627 -1.14 17.80 -6.53
CA SER A 627 -0.42 17.95 -5.26
C SER A 627 -0.86 16.95 -4.19
N ASP A 628 -2.09 16.43 -4.28
CA ASP A 628 -2.64 15.50 -3.28
C ASP A 628 -3.52 14.38 -3.87
N GLY A 629 -3.72 14.36 -5.18
CA GLY A 629 -4.54 13.35 -5.85
C GLY A 629 -6.03 13.50 -5.53
N SER A 630 -6.52 14.75 -5.37
CA SER A 630 -7.92 15.08 -5.21
C SER A 630 -8.52 15.71 -6.48
N GLY A 631 -9.80 16.04 -6.46
CA GLY A 631 -10.46 16.75 -7.56
C GLY A 631 -11.21 15.81 -8.51
N VAL A 632 -11.26 16.19 -9.78
CA VAL A 632 -12.04 15.48 -10.80
C VAL A 632 -11.17 15.21 -12.04
N PRO A 633 -10.72 13.99 -12.26
CA PRO A 633 -10.08 13.61 -13.52
C PRO A 633 -11.03 13.83 -14.70
N THR A 634 -10.51 14.38 -15.77
CA THR A 634 -11.28 14.69 -17.00
C THR A 634 -10.68 14.12 -18.27
N ASN A 635 -9.39 13.73 -18.21
CA ASN A 635 -8.69 13.11 -19.34
C ASN A 635 -8.72 11.59 -19.17
N PHE A 636 -9.39 10.88 -20.09
CA PHE A 636 -9.46 9.42 -20.13
C PHE A 636 -9.32 8.89 -21.57
N PRO A 637 -8.32 8.04 -21.82
CA PRO A 637 -7.19 7.72 -20.94
C PRO A 637 -6.31 8.95 -20.66
N PRO A 638 -5.67 9.04 -19.49
CA PRO A 638 -4.81 10.18 -19.18
C PRO A 638 -3.49 10.09 -19.97
N PRO A 639 -3.10 11.18 -20.70
CA PRO A 639 -1.80 11.21 -21.37
C PRO A 639 -0.64 11.12 -20.36
N VAL A 640 0.39 10.36 -20.70
CA VAL A 640 1.67 10.36 -19.97
C VAL A 640 2.43 11.63 -20.33
N LYS A 641 2.73 12.49 -19.35
CA LYS A 641 3.55 13.69 -19.52
C LYS A 641 5.04 13.35 -19.52
N GLN A 642 5.44 12.49 -18.59
CA GLN A 642 6.83 12.06 -18.46
C GLN A 642 6.94 10.77 -17.63
N VAL A 643 8.07 10.09 -17.80
CA VAL A 643 8.50 8.95 -16.96
C VAL A 643 9.46 9.48 -15.90
N ILE A 644 9.17 9.22 -14.64
CA ILE A 644 10.03 9.63 -13.52
C ILE A 644 11.23 8.69 -13.46
N LYS A 645 12.42 9.25 -13.26
CA LYS A 645 13.65 8.49 -13.11
C LYS A 645 13.56 7.57 -11.89
N THR A 646 13.84 6.30 -12.08
CA THR A 646 13.86 5.28 -11.03
C THR A 646 15.27 4.71 -10.84
N LEU A 647 15.61 4.37 -9.61
CA LEU A 647 16.86 3.70 -9.25
C LEU A 647 16.55 2.36 -8.58
N VAL A 648 17.53 1.45 -8.62
CA VAL A 648 17.39 0.10 -8.05
C VAL A 648 18.60 -0.24 -7.19
N PRO A 649 18.50 -1.20 -6.26
CA PRO A 649 19.65 -1.67 -5.50
C PRO A 649 20.71 -2.32 -6.38
N ARG A 650 21.98 -2.12 -6.06
CA ARG A 650 23.07 -2.96 -6.58
C ARG A 650 22.90 -4.39 -6.11
N VAL A 651 23.50 -5.33 -6.85
CA VAL A 651 23.51 -6.74 -6.49
C VAL A 651 24.92 -7.26 -6.28
N ASP A 652 25.04 -8.37 -5.56
CA ASP A 652 26.27 -9.13 -5.41
C ASP A 652 26.58 -9.99 -6.65
N PRO A 653 27.72 -10.71 -6.70
CA PRO A 653 28.06 -11.59 -7.83
C PRO A 653 27.07 -12.72 -8.08
N ASP A 654 26.16 -12.97 -7.17
CA ASP A 654 25.10 -13.98 -7.31
C ASP A 654 23.79 -13.38 -7.85
N GLY A 655 23.72 -12.07 -7.98
CA GLY A 655 22.51 -11.36 -8.40
C GLY A 655 21.54 -11.08 -7.26
N ASN A 656 21.93 -11.28 -5.99
CA ASN A 656 21.14 -10.93 -4.81
C ASN A 656 21.38 -9.47 -4.44
N GLU A 657 20.33 -8.78 -4.03
CA GLU A 657 20.41 -7.34 -3.71
C GLU A 657 21.32 -7.06 -2.52
N LEU A 658 22.09 -6.00 -2.64
CA LEU A 658 22.91 -5.44 -1.59
C LEU A 658 22.14 -4.40 -0.80
N GLY A 659 22.46 -4.26 0.50
CA GLY A 659 21.78 -3.33 1.39
C GLY A 659 20.54 -3.92 2.04
N GLY A 660 19.89 -3.10 2.87
CA GLY A 660 18.73 -3.52 3.65
C GLY A 660 19.09 -4.32 4.91
N VAL A 661 18.05 -4.81 5.58
CA VAL A 661 18.17 -5.58 6.81
C VAL A 661 18.78 -6.96 6.53
N PRO A 662 19.51 -7.55 7.49
CA PRO A 662 20.00 -8.92 7.34
C PRO A 662 18.84 -9.92 7.28
N VAL A 663 18.86 -10.81 6.28
CA VAL A 663 17.89 -11.89 6.07
C VAL A 663 18.64 -13.20 5.93
N VAL A 664 18.32 -14.18 6.76
CA VAL A 664 19.10 -15.44 6.88
C VAL A 664 19.23 -16.17 5.54
N LEU A 665 18.12 -16.36 4.82
CA LEU A 665 18.13 -17.06 3.53
C LEU A 665 18.86 -16.28 2.42
N ARG A 666 18.91 -14.96 2.49
CA ARG A 666 19.68 -14.10 1.58
C ARG A 666 21.17 -14.12 1.95
N ASP A 667 21.51 -14.16 3.23
CA ASP A 667 22.90 -14.14 3.70
C ASP A 667 23.58 -15.52 3.66
N ALA A 668 22.80 -16.62 3.66
CA ALA A 668 23.23 -17.98 3.36
C ALA A 668 22.43 -18.55 2.17
N PRO A 669 22.66 -18.02 0.94
CA PRO A 669 21.77 -18.25 -0.20
C PRO A 669 21.89 -19.64 -0.80
N LEU A 670 20.77 -20.15 -1.31
CA LEU A 670 20.66 -21.36 -2.12
C LEU A 670 20.40 -21.06 -3.60
N GLY A 671 20.32 -19.77 -3.95
CA GLY A 671 20.08 -19.29 -5.31
C GLY A 671 20.14 -17.78 -5.41
N SER A 672 19.87 -17.26 -6.60
CA SER A 672 19.58 -15.84 -6.80
C SER A 672 18.11 -15.59 -6.57
N TYR A 673 17.78 -14.59 -5.77
CA TYR A 673 16.42 -14.23 -5.37
C TYR A 673 16.06 -12.87 -5.93
N PHE A 674 14.97 -12.80 -6.69
CA PHE A 674 14.53 -11.59 -7.37
C PHE A 674 13.21 -11.08 -6.81
N GLY A 675 13.09 -9.76 -6.67
CA GLY A 675 11.82 -9.09 -6.34
C GLY A 675 10.83 -9.04 -7.50
N TRP A 676 11.17 -9.61 -8.65
CA TRP A 676 10.43 -9.62 -9.91
C TRP A 676 10.32 -11.00 -10.52
N ASN A 677 9.37 -11.18 -11.44
CA ASN A 677 9.21 -12.38 -12.27
C ASN A 677 8.66 -11.99 -13.64
N VAL A 678 8.51 -12.94 -14.55
CA VAL A 678 8.12 -12.69 -15.94
C VAL A 678 6.86 -13.47 -16.30
N THR A 679 5.92 -12.78 -16.94
CA THR A 679 4.69 -13.37 -17.48
C THR A 679 4.99 -14.15 -18.77
N VAL A 680 4.54 -15.41 -18.87
CA VAL A 680 4.87 -16.30 -20.00
C VAL A 680 3.79 -16.35 -21.08
N ALA A 681 2.59 -15.85 -20.84
CA ALA A 681 1.46 -15.93 -21.78
C ALA A 681 0.43 -14.80 -21.55
N GLY A 682 -0.46 -14.60 -22.51
CA GLY A 682 -1.50 -13.57 -22.47
C GLY A 682 -1.00 -12.23 -22.95
N PHE A 683 -1.78 -11.16 -22.75
CA PHE A 683 -1.46 -9.86 -23.29
C PHE A 683 -0.24 -9.18 -22.64
N HIS A 684 0.13 -9.59 -21.42
CA HIS A 684 1.36 -9.14 -20.74
C HIS A 684 2.55 -10.11 -20.91
N LYS A 685 2.48 -10.99 -21.89
CA LYS A 685 3.60 -11.92 -22.17
C LYS A 685 4.93 -11.15 -22.27
N ASP A 686 5.97 -11.74 -21.65
CA ASP A 686 7.34 -11.20 -21.59
C ASP A 686 7.48 -9.90 -20.79
N GLN A 687 6.47 -9.53 -19.98
CA GLN A 687 6.51 -8.39 -19.08
C GLN A 687 6.57 -8.80 -17.62
N ASN A 688 6.66 -7.80 -16.75
CA ASN A 688 6.69 -7.99 -15.31
C ASN A 688 5.42 -8.73 -14.83
N CYS A 689 5.62 -9.67 -13.90
CA CYS A 689 4.58 -10.55 -13.35
C CYS A 689 3.98 -9.96 -12.06
N ASP A 690 3.94 -8.64 -11.91
CA ASP A 690 3.38 -7.88 -10.77
C ASP A 690 3.67 -8.52 -9.39
N TYR A 691 4.21 -7.79 -8.47
CA TYR A 691 4.59 -8.12 -7.09
C TYR A 691 4.98 -9.59 -6.76
N VAL A 692 5.23 -10.41 -7.76
CA VAL A 692 5.65 -11.82 -7.63
C VAL A 692 7.13 -11.96 -7.91
N GLY A 693 7.90 -12.32 -6.89
CA GLY A 693 9.33 -12.56 -7.04
C GLY A 693 9.67 -13.93 -7.60
N GLY A 694 10.89 -14.07 -8.08
CA GLY A 694 11.41 -15.31 -8.64
C GLY A 694 12.67 -15.80 -7.95
N VAL A 695 13.05 -17.06 -8.24
CA VAL A 695 14.31 -17.65 -7.80
C VAL A 695 14.93 -18.50 -8.89
N VAL A 696 16.27 -18.41 -9.02
CA VAL A 696 17.08 -19.33 -9.81
C VAL A 696 18.06 -20.03 -8.87
N PRO A 697 17.87 -21.34 -8.59
CA PRO A 697 18.74 -22.10 -7.68
C PRO A 697 20.18 -22.12 -8.16
N PHE A 698 21.13 -22.27 -7.24
CA PHE A 698 22.50 -22.59 -7.58
C PHE A 698 22.64 -24.05 -8.02
N ALA A 699 23.59 -24.31 -8.88
CA ALA A 699 23.98 -25.69 -9.18
C ALA A 699 24.45 -26.37 -7.89
N ARG A 700 24.08 -27.65 -7.70
CA ARG A 700 24.50 -28.40 -6.51
C ARG A 700 26.00 -28.63 -6.47
N THR A 701 26.60 -29.02 -7.61
CA THR A 701 28.01 -29.35 -7.69
C THR A 701 28.76 -28.43 -8.67
N ARG A 702 30.08 -28.32 -8.49
CA ARG A 702 30.95 -27.62 -9.43
C ARG A 702 30.84 -28.19 -10.86
N ALA A 703 30.74 -29.51 -11.01
CA ALA A 703 30.57 -30.14 -12.31
C ALA A 703 29.28 -29.68 -13.01
N ALA A 704 28.17 -29.67 -12.31
CA ALA A 704 26.89 -29.20 -12.86
C ALA A 704 26.95 -27.70 -13.20
N ARG A 705 27.57 -26.87 -12.36
CA ARG A 705 27.80 -25.46 -12.64
C ARG A 705 28.53 -25.21 -13.95
N LEU A 706 29.65 -25.91 -14.13
CA LEU A 706 30.48 -25.79 -15.35
C LEU A 706 29.75 -26.30 -16.62
N ALA A 707 28.98 -27.39 -16.50
CA ALA A 707 28.17 -27.91 -17.59
C ALA A 707 27.07 -26.95 -18.05
N ASN A 708 26.51 -26.18 -17.11
CA ASN A 708 25.45 -25.17 -17.36
C ASN A 708 26.00 -23.79 -17.68
N HIS A 709 27.33 -23.60 -17.71
CA HIS A 709 27.99 -22.30 -17.86
C HIS A 709 27.48 -21.24 -16.82
N ASP A 710 27.09 -21.69 -15.62
CA ASP A 710 26.61 -20.80 -14.59
C ASP A 710 27.78 -19.99 -13.99
N PRO A 711 27.74 -18.66 -14.02
CA PRO A 711 28.82 -17.82 -13.47
C PRO A 711 28.89 -17.88 -11.95
N ARG A 712 27.79 -18.25 -11.27
CA ARG A 712 27.69 -18.28 -9.82
C ARG A 712 28.31 -19.54 -9.24
N LEU A 713 28.89 -19.47 -8.05
CA LEU A 713 29.43 -20.67 -7.38
C LEU A 713 28.32 -21.67 -7.05
N SER A 714 28.61 -22.97 -7.18
CA SER A 714 27.72 -24.05 -6.75
C SER A 714 27.63 -24.16 -5.24
N LEU A 715 26.61 -24.85 -4.72
CA LEU A 715 26.45 -25.11 -3.28
C LEU A 715 27.68 -25.86 -2.71
N GLU A 716 28.23 -26.83 -3.45
CA GLU A 716 29.45 -27.53 -3.08
C GLU A 716 30.66 -26.60 -2.92
N GLU A 717 30.85 -25.66 -3.87
CA GLU A 717 31.95 -24.70 -3.82
C GLU A 717 31.79 -23.67 -2.68
N ARG A 718 30.55 -23.35 -2.28
CA ARG A 718 30.24 -22.39 -1.22
C ARG A 718 30.36 -22.97 0.17
N TYR A 719 29.73 -24.11 0.39
CA TYR A 719 29.49 -24.68 1.72
C TYR A 719 30.23 -25.99 1.96
N GLY A 720 30.69 -26.65 0.89
CA GLY A 720 31.37 -27.91 0.96
C GLY A 720 30.48 -29.10 1.33
N THR A 721 29.83 -29.01 2.51
CA THR A 721 28.99 -30.03 3.12
C THR A 721 27.74 -29.48 3.75
N HIS A 722 26.80 -30.35 4.14
CA HIS A 722 25.65 -29.98 4.95
C HIS A 722 26.05 -29.23 6.21
N ALA A 723 27.04 -29.71 6.97
CA ALA A 723 27.49 -29.00 8.18
C ALA A 723 28.08 -27.62 7.86
N GLY A 724 28.75 -27.47 6.70
CA GLY A 724 29.20 -26.15 6.24
C GLY A 724 28.06 -25.19 5.92
N TYR A 725 26.95 -25.70 5.37
CA TYR A 725 25.74 -24.91 5.16
C TYR A 725 25.09 -24.48 6.45
N VAL A 726 24.89 -25.42 7.42
CA VAL A 726 24.33 -25.09 8.75
C VAL A 726 25.17 -24.01 9.43
N LYS A 727 26.50 -24.12 9.38
CA LYS A 727 27.39 -23.09 9.93
C LYS A 727 27.20 -21.71 9.27
N ALA A 728 26.97 -21.67 7.95
CA ALA A 728 26.68 -20.41 7.25
C ALA A 728 25.34 -19.81 7.69
N VAL A 729 24.30 -20.64 7.87
CA VAL A 729 23.01 -20.21 8.44
C VAL A 729 23.18 -19.66 9.84
N ASP A 730 23.94 -20.34 10.71
CA ASP A 730 24.20 -19.87 12.09
C ASP A 730 24.90 -18.50 12.10
N ALA A 731 25.84 -18.27 11.18
CA ALA A 731 26.49 -16.97 11.05
C ALA A 731 25.51 -15.87 10.62
N ALA A 732 24.63 -16.19 9.66
CA ALA A 732 23.58 -15.28 9.20
C ALA A 732 22.55 -14.99 10.32
N VAL A 733 22.15 -16.00 11.08
CA VAL A 733 21.30 -15.87 12.27
C VAL A 733 21.94 -14.95 13.31
N ALA A 734 23.20 -15.19 13.67
CA ALA A 734 23.92 -14.37 14.63
C ALA A 734 23.99 -12.89 14.20
N LYS A 735 24.23 -12.63 12.90
CA LYS A 735 24.22 -11.30 12.33
C LYS A 735 22.84 -10.63 12.45
N ALA A 736 21.76 -11.33 12.14
CA ALA A 736 20.39 -10.80 12.21
C ALA A 736 19.96 -10.52 13.66
N VAL A 737 20.32 -11.39 14.61
CA VAL A 737 20.07 -11.18 16.05
C VAL A 737 20.85 -9.97 16.57
N ALA A 738 22.14 -9.86 16.23
CA ALA A 738 22.97 -8.73 16.65
C ALA A 738 22.44 -7.38 16.11
N ALA A 739 21.89 -7.39 14.88
CA ALA A 739 21.24 -6.24 14.26
C ALA A 739 19.81 -5.99 14.79
N ARG A 740 19.28 -6.85 15.66
CA ARG A 740 17.92 -6.77 16.25
C ARG A 740 16.79 -6.95 15.24
N PHE A 741 17.02 -7.65 14.11
CA PHE A 741 16.00 -8.00 13.13
C PHE A 741 15.53 -9.46 13.18
N LEU A 742 15.98 -10.19 14.20
CA LEU A 742 15.58 -11.57 14.45
C LEU A 742 15.39 -11.81 15.96
N LEU A 743 14.26 -12.35 16.34
CA LEU A 743 13.98 -12.73 17.74
C LEU A 743 14.69 -14.04 18.09
N PRO A 744 15.04 -14.26 19.38
CA PRO A 744 15.71 -15.49 19.82
C PRO A 744 14.96 -16.78 19.46
N GLU A 745 13.65 -16.79 19.57
CA GLU A 745 12.79 -17.93 19.23
C GLU A 745 12.79 -18.23 17.74
N ASP A 746 12.78 -17.20 16.87
CA ASP A 746 12.88 -17.37 15.43
C ASP A 746 14.31 -17.81 15.04
N ALA A 747 15.34 -17.33 15.74
CA ALA A 747 16.72 -17.76 15.54
C ALA A 747 16.90 -19.27 15.76
N GLN A 748 16.39 -19.81 16.89
CA GLN A 748 16.44 -21.24 17.18
C GLN A 748 15.69 -22.06 16.12
N LYS A 749 14.50 -21.60 15.72
CA LYS A 749 13.70 -22.24 14.69
C LYS A 749 14.44 -22.33 13.35
N LEU A 750 15.13 -21.28 12.93
CA LEU A 750 15.89 -21.26 11.67
C LEU A 750 17.10 -22.21 11.72
N HIS A 751 17.82 -22.27 12.87
CA HIS A 751 18.87 -23.25 13.11
C HIS A 751 18.34 -24.68 12.95
N ASP A 752 17.27 -25.04 13.66
CA ASP A 752 16.67 -26.37 13.64
C ASP A 752 16.19 -26.75 12.23
N GLN A 753 15.64 -25.81 11.47
CA GLN A 753 15.22 -26.01 10.08
C GLN A 753 16.43 -26.25 9.16
N ALA A 754 17.53 -25.53 9.35
CA ALA A 754 18.74 -25.73 8.56
C ALA A 754 19.37 -27.09 8.82
N ASP A 755 19.49 -27.47 10.11
CA ASP A 755 20.02 -28.79 10.52
C ASP A 755 19.16 -29.94 9.99
N ALA A 756 17.83 -29.79 10.00
CA ALA A 756 16.92 -30.80 9.46
C ALA A 756 16.84 -30.81 7.92
N SER A 757 17.38 -29.82 7.22
CA SER A 757 17.28 -29.68 5.78
C SER A 757 18.05 -30.77 5.01
N ALA A 758 17.70 -30.99 3.73
CA ALA A 758 18.40 -31.91 2.83
C ALA A 758 19.55 -31.26 2.05
N VAL A 759 19.87 -29.98 2.35
CA VAL A 759 20.92 -29.24 1.61
C VAL A 759 22.28 -29.93 1.77
N LEU A 760 22.89 -30.32 0.65
CA LEU A 760 24.19 -31.01 0.59
C LEU A 760 24.28 -32.31 1.44
N ARG A 761 23.14 -32.99 1.67
CA ARG A 761 23.10 -34.35 2.22
C ARG A 761 23.19 -35.41 1.14
#